data_7c21f68f5e8c9ebc9525d2cc295c66e1
#
_entry.id   7c21f68f5e8c9ebc9525d2cc295c66e1
#
_cell.length_a   1.000
_cell.length_b   1.000
_cell.length_c   1.000
_cell.angle_alpha   90.00
_cell.angle_beta   90.00
_cell.angle_gamma   90.00
#
_symmetry.space_group_name_H-M   'P 1'
#
loop_
_entity.id
_entity.type
_entity.pdbx_description
1 polymer ?
#
loop_
_entity_poly.entity_id
_entity_poly.type
_entity_poly.pdbx_seq_one_letter_code
_entity_poly.pdbx_strand_id
1 'polypeptide(L)'
;MKYRLLGWLLLLPLLLMAQERPKVAVVLSGGGAKGTAHIGALKVIEKAGIPIDYVVGTSMGAIVGGLYAIGYTPEQLDSMVNVQNWKFVLSDAPNPKDVLLDDRLRSERYVLSIPFTLKSADISDAGIIKGKNIAQLFSVLTEGYQDSVNFSRLPIPFACVSENLVDGSEVVFHRGVLATAMRSSMSIPGVFAPVNLNGRVLVDGGMVNNYPVDVALQMGADIIIGVDVQSPLLDAGQLKSVKDIFGQIINLQGEKKYQENLRKTDLHIKVDVSGYSAASFTKEAIDTLIVRGEQAAMADWDKLLTLKKKMGLREDYQPRRPGPFPIPDAEKSKTIPVDPQIAAPAIRENKLNVGIRFDTEELAALQANTDIYLGKQKESQVSLTARLGKRTMARIGYNYQWSKGWQTGINYRFDYKDINIYNEGKRTLDLTFTHQQLTAGVAKDWNKIQVSAGLNFEHYNYHDLLSLEPVDALMFGNKSLFTYFAGLLYNNLNGRSVPTKGLSWSVMYHLYTDNLFQYEDNSPISAFSAHWQGCFSPLKNFTIIPSIDGRILTGGDNYSFAVTNMLGGNIAGRYMPQQIPFVGINRAELASGSLIVAGLKLRQRIFKNQYVSVTGNYGRNSDKLHELFEDSHSYDLVGTGIGYMYNSFLGPLEIELNWSNQTKKLGWYAGFGFVF
;
A
#
# COMPACT_ATOMS: atom_id res chain seq x y z
N MET A 1 -73.04 -27.83 33.79
CA MET A 1 -71.63 -27.53 34.11
C MET A 1 -70.63 -28.68 33.87
N LYS A 2 -71.02 -29.92 33.84
CA LYS A 2 -70.13 -31.10 33.70
C LYS A 2 -69.51 -31.26 32.30
N TYR A 3 -70.02 -30.73 31.24
CA TYR A 3 -69.53 -30.89 29.86
C TYR A 3 -68.56 -29.78 29.46
N ARG A 4 -68.43 -28.65 30.19
CA ARG A 4 -67.47 -27.60 29.95
C ARG A 4 -66.06 -27.92 30.48
N LEU A 5 -66.02 -28.77 31.54
CA LEU A 5 -64.68 -29.21 32.10
C LEU A 5 -64.02 -30.27 31.22
N LEU A 6 -64.85 -31.12 30.49
CA LEU A 6 -64.27 -32.15 29.62
C LEU A 6 -63.64 -31.59 28.36
N GLY A 7 -64.13 -30.43 27.86
CA GLY A 7 -63.49 -29.71 26.73
C GLY A 7 -62.11 -29.09 27.03
N TRP A 8 -61.90 -28.66 28.26
CA TRP A 8 -60.60 -28.13 28.71
C TRP A 8 -59.59 -29.24 28.96
N LEU A 9 -59.99 -30.41 29.37
CA LEU A 9 -59.15 -31.60 29.58
C LEU A 9 -58.66 -32.22 28.25
N LEU A 10 -59.42 -32.05 27.15
CA LEU A 10 -59.06 -32.52 25.81
C LEU A 10 -58.12 -31.50 25.06
N LEU A 11 -58.13 -30.24 25.48
CA LEU A 11 -57.20 -29.21 24.94
C LEU A 11 -55.83 -29.18 25.65
N LEU A 12 -55.72 -29.73 26.87
CA LEU A 12 -54.47 -29.79 27.63
C LEU A 12 -53.35 -30.60 26.94
N PRO A 13 -53.59 -31.75 26.30
CA PRO A 13 -52.56 -32.50 25.60
C PRO A 13 -52.14 -31.86 24.27
N LEU A 14 -52.93 -30.97 23.66
CA LEU A 14 -52.55 -30.21 22.45
C LEU A 14 -51.62 -29.06 22.76
N LEU A 15 -51.58 -28.56 23.98
CA LEU A 15 -50.61 -27.54 24.45
C LEU A 15 -49.28 -28.14 24.89
N LEU A 16 -49.20 -29.46 25.10
CA LEU A 16 -47.99 -30.16 25.56
C LEU A 16 -47.14 -30.79 24.44
N MET A 17 -47.55 -30.65 23.16
CA MET A 17 -46.84 -31.26 22.03
C MET A 17 -46.18 -30.26 21.06
N ALA A 18 -45.90 -29.04 21.49
CA ALA A 18 -44.90 -28.23 20.77
C ALA A 18 -43.50 -28.67 21.23
N GLN A 19 -43.10 -29.87 20.83
CA GLN A 19 -41.72 -30.30 21.00
C GLN A 19 -40.87 -29.33 20.19
N GLU A 20 -40.13 -28.47 20.89
CA GLU A 20 -39.20 -27.57 20.21
C GLU A 20 -38.26 -28.43 19.33
N ARG A 21 -38.08 -28.06 18.07
CA ARG A 21 -37.16 -28.75 17.19
C ARG A 21 -35.74 -28.63 17.71
N PRO A 22 -34.86 -29.58 17.46
CA PRO A 22 -33.45 -29.46 17.75
C PRO A 22 -32.87 -28.17 17.16
N LYS A 23 -32.06 -27.44 17.94
CA LYS A 23 -31.40 -26.19 17.56
C LYS A 23 -30.09 -26.47 16.85
N VAL A 24 -29.89 -25.82 15.72
CA VAL A 24 -28.72 -26.01 14.85
C VAL A 24 -27.72 -24.88 15.03
N ALA A 25 -26.47 -25.23 15.29
CA ALA A 25 -25.36 -24.29 15.16
C ALA A 25 -24.52 -24.54 13.92
N VAL A 26 -24.11 -23.45 13.28
CA VAL A 26 -23.04 -23.46 12.27
C VAL A 26 -21.76 -22.96 12.92
N VAL A 27 -20.71 -23.79 12.86
CA VAL A 27 -19.38 -23.50 13.40
C VAL A 27 -18.41 -23.29 12.26
N LEU A 28 -17.74 -22.13 12.26
CA LEU A 28 -16.84 -21.69 11.20
C LEU A 28 -15.40 -21.57 11.72
N SER A 29 -14.50 -22.39 11.20
CA SER A 29 -13.11 -22.40 11.64
C SER A 29 -12.33 -21.17 11.21
N GLY A 30 -11.22 -20.89 11.87
CA GLY A 30 -10.23 -19.92 11.38
C GLY A 30 -9.44 -20.42 10.18
N GLY A 31 -8.87 -19.49 9.39
CA GLY A 31 -8.07 -19.87 8.22
C GLY A 31 -7.58 -18.71 7.36
N GLY A 32 -7.74 -17.46 7.78
CA GLY A 32 -7.40 -16.28 6.97
C GLY A 32 -8.16 -16.29 5.64
N ALA A 33 -7.51 -16.03 4.52
CA ALA A 33 -8.14 -16.02 3.19
C ALA A 33 -8.91 -17.31 2.86
N LYS A 34 -8.48 -18.46 3.38
CA LYS A 34 -9.17 -19.75 3.19
C LYS A 34 -10.59 -19.75 3.75
N GLY A 35 -10.85 -18.93 4.77
CA GLY A 35 -12.16 -18.78 5.37
C GLY A 35 -13.21 -18.13 4.46
N THR A 36 -12.85 -17.58 3.30
CA THR A 36 -13.83 -17.15 2.30
C THR A 36 -14.66 -18.33 1.77
N ALA A 37 -14.15 -19.56 1.88
CA ALA A 37 -14.88 -20.78 1.55
C ALA A 37 -16.14 -21.01 2.44
N HIS A 38 -16.18 -20.45 3.65
CA HIS A 38 -17.39 -20.49 4.49
C HIS A 38 -18.60 -19.90 3.79
N ILE A 39 -18.40 -18.87 2.97
CA ILE A 39 -19.47 -18.23 2.21
C ILE A 39 -20.13 -19.23 1.27
N GLY A 40 -19.32 -20.02 0.55
CA GLY A 40 -19.82 -21.06 -0.35
C GLY A 40 -20.58 -22.16 0.39
N ALA A 41 -20.06 -22.63 1.54
CA ALA A 41 -20.74 -23.61 2.35
C ALA A 41 -22.08 -23.09 2.90
N LEU A 42 -22.14 -21.84 3.35
CA LEU A 42 -23.38 -21.20 3.83
C LEU A 42 -24.45 -21.13 2.74
N LYS A 43 -24.10 -20.84 1.48
CA LYS A 43 -25.05 -20.88 0.34
C LYS A 43 -25.72 -22.23 0.23
N VAL A 44 -24.99 -23.32 0.39
CA VAL A 44 -25.52 -24.69 0.27
C VAL A 44 -26.34 -25.08 1.49
N ILE A 45 -25.92 -24.74 2.71
CA ILE A 45 -26.66 -25.01 3.95
C ILE A 45 -28.02 -24.31 3.90
N GLU A 46 -28.07 -23.05 3.47
CA GLU A 46 -29.32 -22.32 3.28
C GLU A 46 -30.19 -22.95 2.18
N LYS A 47 -29.60 -23.31 1.04
CA LYS A 47 -30.32 -23.98 -0.07
C LYS A 47 -30.92 -25.29 0.37
N ALA A 48 -30.29 -26.02 1.27
CA ALA A 48 -30.87 -27.25 1.86
C ALA A 48 -32.06 -26.96 2.79
N GLY A 49 -32.31 -25.70 3.14
CA GLY A 49 -33.41 -25.30 4.02
C GLY A 49 -33.15 -25.64 5.50
N ILE A 50 -31.88 -25.62 5.92
CA ILE A 50 -31.47 -25.83 7.31
C ILE A 50 -31.69 -24.53 8.09
N PRO A 51 -32.50 -24.52 9.17
CA PRO A 51 -32.58 -23.36 10.06
C PRO A 51 -31.31 -23.26 10.90
N ILE A 52 -30.68 -22.08 10.91
CA ILE A 52 -29.49 -21.82 11.68
C ILE A 52 -29.88 -20.99 12.92
N ASP A 53 -29.76 -21.61 14.11
CA ASP A 53 -30.13 -20.98 15.38
C ASP A 53 -28.97 -20.29 16.06
N TYR A 54 -27.73 -20.74 15.81
CA TYR A 54 -26.52 -20.18 16.35
C TYR A 54 -25.40 -20.16 15.31
N VAL A 55 -24.56 -19.16 15.38
CA VAL A 55 -23.30 -19.08 14.61
C VAL A 55 -22.13 -18.86 15.55
N VAL A 56 -21.11 -19.68 15.41
CA VAL A 56 -19.89 -19.54 16.21
C VAL A 56 -18.68 -19.57 15.27
N GLY A 57 -17.72 -18.70 15.51
CA GLY A 57 -16.56 -18.65 14.63
C GLY A 57 -15.25 -18.19 15.29
N THR A 58 -14.14 -18.54 14.64
CA THR A 58 -12.80 -18.08 15.01
C THR A 58 -12.16 -17.41 13.81
N SER A 59 -11.43 -16.29 14.02
CA SER A 59 -10.66 -15.60 12.97
C SER A 59 -11.54 -15.21 11.78
N MET A 60 -11.24 -15.66 10.57
CA MET A 60 -12.11 -15.42 9.40
C MET A 60 -13.51 -16.02 9.58
N GLY A 61 -13.65 -17.13 10.29
CA GLY A 61 -14.96 -17.68 10.64
C GLY A 61 -15.76 -16.74 11.57
N ALA A 62 -15.10 -15.99 12.44
CA ALA A 62 -15.73 -14.95 13.25
C ALA A 62 -16.20 -13.76 12.39
N ILE A 63 -15.46 -13.40 11.35
CA ILE A 63 -15.83 -12.32 10.43
C ILE A 63 -17.04 -12.72 9.59
N VAL A 64 -16.93 -13.84 8.89
CA VAL A 64 -18.04 -14.35 8.05
C VAL A 64 -19.28 -14.63 8.90
N GLY A 65 -19.10 -15.32 10.04
CA GLY A 65 -20.19 -15.67 10.96
C GLY A 65 -20.84 -14.47 11.62
N GLY A 66 -20.05 -13.48 12.04
CA GLY A 66 -20.56 -12.25 12.67
C GLY A 66 -21.38 -11.40 11.70
N LEU A 67 -20.91 -11.24 10.46
CA LEU A 67 -21.66 -10.53 9.41
C LEU A 67 -22.92 -11.30 9.01
N TYR A 68 -22.83 -12.60 8.88
CA TYR A 68 -23.99 -13.47 8.62
C TYR A 68 -25.03 -13.38 9.76
N ALA A 69 -24.57 -13.36 11.01
CA ALA A 69 -25.44 -13.29 12.19
C ALA A 69 -26.25 -12.00 12.29
N ILE A 70 -25.75 -10.88 11.75
CA ILE A 70 -26.48 -9.61 11.67
C ILE A 70 -27.34 -9.46 10.42
N GLY A 71 -27.41 -10.49 9.54
CA GLY A 71 -28.38 -10.57 8.45
C GLY A 71 -27.82 -10.46 7.04
N TYR A 72 -26.49 -10.37 6.84
CA TYR A 72 -25.91 -10.46 5.50
C TYR A 72 -26.17 -11.84 4.89
N THR A 73 -26.60 -11.88 3.64
CA THR A 73 -26.75 -13.15 2.92
C THR A 73 -25.41 -13.65 2.40
N PRO A 74 -25.25 -14.96 2.14
CA PRO A 74 -24.03 -15.48 1.55
C PRO A 74 -23.68 -14.82 0.20
N GLU A 75 -24.67 -14.43 -0.63
CA GLU A 75 -24.45 -13.73 -1.89
C GLU A 75 -23.93 -12.31 -1.68
N GLN A 76 -24.43 -11.62 -0.63
CA GLN A 76 -23.91 -10.31 -0.26
C GLN A 76 -22.48 -10.39 0.27
N LEU A 77 -22.18 -11.39 1.11
CA LEU A 77 -20.82 -11.66 1.59
C LEU A 77 -19.85 -11.95 0.44
N ASP A 78 -20.29 -12.76 -0.55
CA ASP A 78 -19.52 -13.03 -1.77
C ASP A 78 -19.22 -11.75 -2.55
N SER A 79 -20.24 -10.95 -2.82
CA SER A 79 -20.07 -9.66 -3.49
C SER A 79 -19.11 -8.74 -2.71
N MET A 80 -19.29 -8.65 -1.39
CA MET A 80 -18.49 -7.79 -0.53
C MET A 80 -17.01 -8.19 -0.49
N VAL A 81 -16.71 -9.49 -0.36
CA VAL A 81 -15.32 -9.95 -0.29
C VAL A 81 -14.58 -9.75 -1.60
N ASN A 82 -15.30 -9.81 -2.73
CA ASN A 82 -14.74 -9.68 -4.07
C ASN A 82 -14.45 -8.23 -4.51
N VAL A 83 -15.15 -7.23 -3.94
CA VAL A 83 -14.92 -5.82 -4.28
C VAL A 83 -13.81 -5.16 -3.44
N GLN A 84 -13.33 -5.82 -2.37
CA GLN A 84 -12.34 -5.24 -1.49
C GLN A 84 -10.95 -5.19 -2.11
N ASN A 85 -10.24 -4.09 -1.90
CA ASN A 85 -8.80 -4.02 -2.10
C ASN A 85 -8.09 -4.59 -0.86
N TRP A 86 -7.95 -5.91 -0.80
CA TRP A 86 -7.39 -6.60 0.37
C TRP A 86 -5.98 -6.15 0.72
N LYS A 87 -5.16 -5.78 -0.27
CA LYS A 87 -3.82 -5.22 -0.02
C LYS A 87 -3.90 -3.92 0.80
N PHE A 88 -4.91 -3.10 0.54
CA PHE A 88 -5.17 -1.89 1.31
C PHE A 88 -5.80 -2.20 2.66
N VAL A 89 -6.86 -3.00 2.68
CA VAL A 89 -7.63 -3.35 3.90
C VAL A 89 -6.75 -4.02 4.96
N LEU A 90 -5.87 -4.94 4.53
CA LEU A 90 -4.92 -5.65 5.40
C LEU A 90 -3.60 -4.88 5.58
N SER A 91 -3.64 -3.56 5.52
CA SER A 91 -2.50 -2.67 5.79
C SER A 91 -2.96 -1.48 6.62
N ASP A 92 -2.00 -0.72 7.14
CA ASP A 92 -2.28 0.58 7.76
C ASP A 92 -1.98 1.74 6.80
N ALA A 93 -1.86 1.44 5.50
CA ALA A 93 -1.63 2.45 4.49
C ALA A 93 -2.77 3.48 4.52
N PRO A 94 -2.46 4.77 4.50
CA PRO A 94 -3.48 5.79 4.39
C PRO A 94 -4.23 5.66 3.07
N ASN A 95 -5.50 6.07 3.03
CA ASN A 95 -6.25 6.09 1.79
C ASN A 95 -5.50 6.96 0.76
N PRO A 96 -5.17 6.44 -0.43
CA PRO A 96 -4.43 7.20 -1.44
C PRO A 96 -5.06 8.55 -1.80
N LYS A 97 -6.37 8.73 -1.57
CA LYS A 97 -7.08 10.00 -1.79
C LYS A 97 -6.80 11.05 -0.72
N ASP A 98 -6.36 10.64 0.47
CA ASP A 98 -6.12 11.51 1.63
C ASP A 98 -4.64 11.82 1.82
N VAL A 99 -3.75 11.15 1.10
CA VAL A 99 -2.30 11.38 1.14
C VAL A 99 -1.95 12.58 0.27
N LEU A 100 -1.21 13.51 0.82
CA LEU A 100 -0.64 14.63 0.06
C LEU A 100 0.35 14.08 -0.99
N LEU A 101 0.46 14.76 -2.13
CA LEU A 101 1.31 14.34 -3.23
C LEU A 101 2.77 14.22 -2.78
N ASP A 102 3.27 15.19 -2.02
CA ASP A 102 4.65 15.17 -1.51
C ASP A 102 4.92 13.98 -0.60
N ASP A 103 4.02 13.68 0.35
CA ASP A 103 4.15 12.55 1.26
C ASP A 103 4.15 11.20 0.48
N ARG A 104 3.33 11.09 -0.57
CA ARG A 104 3.28 9.92 -1.43
C ARG A 104 4.60 9.74 -2.20
N LEU A 105 5.06 10.76 -2.91
CA LEU A 105 6.29 10.72 -3.69
C LEU A 105 7.52 10.49 -2.81
N ARG A 106 7.50 11.03 -1.58
CA ARG A 106 8.57 10.81 -0.60
C ARG A 106 8.60 9.34 -0.14
N SER A 107 7.46 8.77 0.20
CA SER A 107 7.38 7.36 0.66
C SER A 107 7.84 6.37 -0.42
N GLU A 108 7.71 6.74 -1.69
CA GLU A 108 8.12 5.92 -2.82
C GLU A 108 9.64 5.83 -3.01
N ARG A 109 10.45 6.62 -2.32
CA ARG A 109 11.91 6.66 -2.46
C ARG A 109 12.65 5.64 -1.58
N TYR A 110 12.00 5.04 -0.58
CA TYR A 110 12.66 4.24 0.44
C TYR A 110 12.28 2.76 0.36
N VAL A 111 13.24 1.90 0.71
CA VAL A 111 13.04 0.44 0.79
C VAL A 111 12.26 0.08 2.05
N LEU A 112 12.61 0.72 3.17
CA LEU A 112 12.06 0.43 4.48
C LEU A 112 11.56 1.72 5.12
N SER A 113 10.39 1.67 5.72
CA SER A 113 9.81 2.75 6.53
C SER A 113 9.37 2.17 7.87
N ILE A 114 10.08 2.54 8.92
CA ILE A 114 9.83 2.06 10.29
C ILE A 114 9.12 3.15 11.06
N PRO A 115 7.86 2.97 11.46
CA PRO A 115 7.19 3.92 12.33
C PRO A 115 7.80 3.86 13.74
N PHE A 116 7.88 5.00 14.42
CA PHE A 116 8.31 5.08 15.80
C PHE A 116 7.52 6.13 16.58
N THR A 117 7.51 6.00 17.90
CA THR A 117 6.91 6.98 18.83
C THR A 117 7.99 7.59 19.70
N LEU A 118 7.83 8.87 20.07
CA LEU A 118 8.72 9.55 21.03
C LEU A 118 8.38 9.19 22.49
N LYS A 119 7.29 8.46 22.71
CA LYS A 119 6.89 7.90 24.01
C LYS A 119 7.24 6.42 24.06
N SER A 120 7.36 5.84 25.27
CA SER A 120 7.63 4.41 25.47
C SER A 120 6.67 3.54 24.64
N ALA A 121 7.21 2.48 24.02
CA ALA A 121 6.43 1.56 23.18
C ALA A 121 5.32 0.90 24.01
N ASP A 122 4.07 1.10 23.64
CA ASP A 122 2.94 0.34 24.15
C ASP A 122 2.94 -1.06 23.51
N ILE A 123 2.46 -2.07 24.24
CA ILE A 123 2.28 -3.45 23.72
C ILE A 123 1.38 -3.46 22.47
N SER A 124 0.50 -2.46 22.32
CA SER A 124 -0.30 -2.23 21.10
C SER A 124 0.53 -2.03 19.83
N ASP A 125 1.82 -1.73 19.94
CA ASP A 125 2.74 -1.54 18.80
C ASP A 125 3.52 -2.82 18.43
N ALA A 126 3.28 -3.93 19.12
CA ALA A 126 3.99 -5.21 18.94
C ALA A 126 3.63 -5.95 17.62
N GLY A 127 2.63 -5.49 16.86
CA GLY A 127 2.27 -6.02 15.54
C GLY A 127 2.84 -5.18 14.41
N ILE A 128 3.08 -5.81 13.25
CA ILE A 128 3.52 -5.11 12.03
C ILE A 128 2.40 -4.20 11.50
N ILE A 129 1.14 -4.64 11.63
CA ILE A 129 -0.06 -3.95 11.13
C ILE A 129 -0.97 -3.63 12.31
N LYS A 130 -1.25 -2.35 12.55
CA LYS A 130 -2.21 -1.92 13.61
C LYS A 130 -3.65 -2.29 13.27
N GLY A 131 -3.96 -2.53 11.98
CA GLY A 131 -5.26 -2.97 11.48
C GLY A 131 -6.28 -1.85 11.44
N LYS A 132 -5.87 -0.61 11.20
CA LYS A 132 -6.76 0.57 11.11
C LYS A 132 -7.80 0.40 9.99
N ASN A 133 -7.34 0.01 8.80
CA ASN A 133 -8.22 -0.11 7.64
C ASN A 133 -9.24 -1.25 7.78
N ILE A 134 -8.84 -2.38 8.37
CA ILE A 134 -9.77 -3.49 8.61
C ILE A 134 -10.75 -3.15 9.74
N ALA A 135 -10.33 -2.44 10.78
CA ALA A 135 -11.22 -1.96 11.83
C ALA A 135 -12.26 -0.97 11.28
N GLN A 136 -11.84 -0.07 10.38
CA GLN A 136 -12.75 0.83 9.68
C GLN A 136 -13.73 0.05 8.81
N LEU A 137 -13.28 -0.94 8.06
CA LEU A 137 -14.17 -1.79 7.26
C LEU A 137 -15.21 -2.47 8.15
N PHE A 138 -14.81 -3.05 9.27
CA PHE A 138 -15.75 -3.68 10.20
C PHE A 138 -16.74 -2.68 10.80
N SER A 139 -16.29 -1.48 11.17
CA SER A 139 -17.20 -0.43 11.67
C SER A 139 -18.30 -0.09 10.66
N VAL A 140 -17.94 -0.01 9.37
CA VAL A 140 -18.88 0.22 8.27
C VAL A 140 -19.84 -0.97 8.10
N LEU A 141 -19.31 -2.20 8.05
CA LEU A 141 -20.09 -3.39 7.82
C LEU A 141 -20.99 -3.76 9.00
N THR A 142 -20.73 -3.24 10.19
CA THR A 142 -21.54 -3.43 11.39
C THR A 142 -22.28 -2.16 11.79
N GLU A 143 -22.60 -1.28 10.83
CA GLU A 143 -23.38 -0.08 11.10
C GLU A 143 -24.71 -0.46 11.81
N GLY A 144 -25.04 0.27 12.90
CA GLY A 144 -26.16 -0.08 13.79
C GLY A 144 -25.79 -1.00 14.97
N TYR A 145 -24.57 -1.56 15.00
CA TYR A 145 -24.04 -2.38 16.09
C TYR A 145 -22.72 -1.80 16.66
N GLN A 146 -22.57 -0.46 16.64
CA GLN A 146 -21.38 0.24 17.16
C GLN A 146 -21.33 0.26 18.68
N ASP A 147 -22.49 0.11 19.33
CA ASP A 147 -22.58 0.02 20.79
C ASP A 147 -22.33 -1.41 21.28
N SER A 148 -22.10 -1.55 22.58
CA SER A 148 -21.98 -2.84 23.22
C SER A 148 -23.34 -3.54 23.29
N VAL A 149 -23.49 -4.63 22.53
CA VAL A 149 -24.71 -5.44 22.46
C VAL A 149 -24.48 -6.84 23.02
N ASN A 150 -25.57 -7.50 23.48
CA ASN A 150 -25.56 -8.92 23.77
C ASN A 150 -25.76 -9.70 22.48
N PHE A 151 -24.77 -10.51 22.08
CA PHE A 151 -24.80 -11.25 20.83
C PHE A 151 -25.87 -12.35 20.79
N SER A 152 -26.45 -12.76 21.93
CA SER A 152 -27.62 -13.64 21.95
C SER A 152 -28.91 -12.97 21.42
N ARG A 153 -28.89 -11.63 21.28
CA ARG A 153 -30.01 -10.83 20.75
C ARG A 153 -29.82 -10.40 19.30
N LEU A 154 -28.71 -10.81 18.66
CA LEU A 154 -28.56 -10.60 17.23
C LEU A 154 -29.63 -11.39 16.46
N PRO A 155 -29.92 -11.02 15.21
CA PRO A 155 -30.85 -11.75 14.36
C PRO A 155 -30.63 -13.28 14.34
N ILE A 156 -29.34 -13.68 14.35
CA ILE A 156 -28.92 -15.04 14.71
C ILE A 156 -27.93 -14.91 15.88
N PRO A 157 -28.18 -15.56 17.03
CA PRO A 157 -27.25 -15.57 18.16
C PRO A 157 -25.84 -15.99 17.76
N PHE A 158 -24.85 -15.21 18.21
CA PHE A 158 -23.46 -15.32 17.76
C PHE A 158 -22.47 -15.38 18.92
N ALA A 159 -21.36 -16.10 18.72
CA ALA A 159 -20.17 -16.00 19.55
C ALA A 159 -18.89 -16.10 18.70
N CYS A 160 -17.80 -15.48 19.16
CA CYS A 160 -16.50 -15.69 18.55
C CYS A 160 -15.39 -15.78 19.58
N VAL A 161 -14.28 -16.43 19.18
CA VAL A 161 -13.21 -16.79 20.06
C VAL A 161 -11.96 -15.94 19.79
N SER A 162 -11.33 -15.47 20.87
CA SER A 162 -9.99 -14.88 20.92
C SER A 162 -9.16 -15.54 22.01
N GLU A 163 -7.88 -15.27 22.07
CA GLU A 163 -6.98 -15.67 23.15
C GLU A 163 -6.48 -14.43 23.91
N ASN A 164 -6.41 -14.53 25.24
CA ASN A 164 -5.71 -13.56 26.06
C ASN A 164 -4.23 -13.94 26.14
N LEU A 165 -3.37 -13.17 25.50
CA LEU A 165 -1.92 -13.43 25.42
C LEU A 165 -1.21 -13.34 26.77
N VAL A 166 -1.84 -12.76 27.81
CA VAL A 166 -1.23 -12.61 29.15
C VAL A 166 -1.16 -13.95 29.89
N ASP A 167 -2.18 -14.81 29.73
CA ASP A 167 -2.32 -16.06 30.45
C ASP A 167 -2.66 -17.27 29.57
N GLY A 168 -2.78 -17.07 28.25
CA GLY A 168 -3.14 -18.10 27.29
C GLY A 168 -4.61 -18.56 27.38
N SER A 169 -5.46 -17.84 28.13
CA SER A 169 -6.86 -18.23 28.30
C SER A 169 -7.69 -17.94 27.06
N GLU A 170 -8.64 -18.83 26.79
CA GLU A 170 -9.68 -18.63 25.79
C GLU A 170 -10.64 -17.52 26.22
N VAL A 171 -10.92 -16.58 25.32
CA VAL A 171 -11.87 -15.50 25.53
C VAL A 171 -12.99 -15.62 24.52
N VAL A 172 -14.18 -16.02 24.97
CA VAL A 172 -15.37 -16.11 24.14
C VAL A 172 -16.18 -14.83 24.24
N PHE A 173 -16.41 -14.18 23.12
CA PHE A 173 -17.25 -12.99 23.03
C PHE A 173 -18.70 -13.39 22.83
N HIS A 174 -19.54 -13.15 23.85
CA HIS A 174 -21.00 -13.23 23.80
C HIS A 174 -21.68 -11.85 23.88
N ARG A 175 -20.88 -10.80 24.02
CA ARG A 175 -21.31 -9.40 24.17
C ARG A 175 -20.17 -8.46 23.87
N GLY A 176 -20.48 -7.22 23.56
CA GLY A 176 -19.51 -6.17 23.28
C GLY A 176 -19.81 -5.47 21.96
N VAL A 177 -18.86 -4.68 21.48
CA VAL A 177 -18.90 -4.09 20.14
C VAL A 177 -18.53 -5.17 19.13
N LEU A 178 -19.42 -5.47 18.20
CA LEU A 178 -19.26 -6.61 17.27
C LEU A 178 -17.97 -6.46 16.41
N ALA A 179 -17.71 -5.26 15.89
CA ALA A 179 -16.48 -4.98 15.14
C ALA A 179 -15.20 -5.26 15.96
N THR A 180 -15.21 -4.91 17.26
CA THR A 180 -14.10 -5.16 18.17
C THR A 180 -13.90 -6.65 18.45
N ALA A 181 -14.98 -7.40 18.63
CA ALA A 181 -14.92 -8.84 18.85
C ALA A 181 -14.34 -9.56 17.62
N MET A 182 -14.83 -9.25 16.40
CA MET A 182 -14.27 -9.78 15.15
C MET A 182 -12.80 -9.38 14.96
N ARG A 183 -12.45 -8.11 15.25
CA ARG A 183 -11.06 -7.63 15.14
C ARG A 183 -10.12 -8.34 16.12
N SER A 184 -10.59 -8.62 17.34
CA SER A 184 -9.82 -9.37 18.35
C SER A 184 -9.57 -10.80 17.87
N SER A 185 -10.62 -11.48 17.38
CA SER A 185 -10.57 -12.86 16.93
C SER A 185 -9.64 -13.09 15.72
N MET A 186 -9.32 -12.05 14.92
CA MET A 186 -8.44 -12.14 13.75
C MET A 186 -7.03 -11.58 13.98
N SER A 187 -6.66 -11.20 15.21
CA SER A 187 -5.38 -10.56 15.52
C SER A 187 -4.22 -11.54 15.54
N ILE A 188 -3.80 -12.05 14.39
CA ILE A 188 -2.69 -13.03 14.27
C ILE A 188 -1.41 -12.39 14.81
N PRO A 189 -0.77 -12.99 15.85
CA PRO A 189 0.49 -12.50 16.41
C PRO A 189 1.59 -12.37 15.36
N GLY A 190 2.36 -11.27 15.42
CA GLY A 190 3.41 -10.96 14.45
C GLY A 190 2.90 -10.39 13.10
N VAL A 191 1.60 -10.47 12.82
CA VAL A 191 0.97 -9.85 11.65
C VAL A 191 0.18 -8.62 12.07
N PHE A 192 -0.77 -8.78 12.98
CA PHE A 192 -1.60 -7.69 13.49
C PHE A 192 -1.27 -7.36 14.94
N ALA A 193 -1.37 -6.08 15.26
CA ALA A 193 -1.30 -5.62 16.64
C ALA A 193 -2.43 -6.26 17.47
N PRO A 194 -2.13 -6.71 18.72
CA PRO A 194 -3.14 -7.19 19.63
C PRO A 194 -4.20 -6.14 19.94
N VAL A 195 -5.40 -6.58 20.34
CA VAL A 195 -6.46 -5.69 20.81
C VAL A 195 -6.44 -5.62 22.33
N ASN A 196 -6.15 -4.44 22.88
CA ASN A 196 -6.19 -4.20 24.33
C ASN A 196 -7.63 -3.88 24.74
N LEU A 197 -8.23 -4.74 25.55
CA LEU A 197 -9.61 -4.59 26.00
C LEU A 197 -9.76 -5.01 27.47
N ASN A 198 -10.16 -4.07 28.32
CA ASN A 198 -10.42 -4.32 29.75
C ASN A 198 -9.25 -5.03 30.47
N GLY A 199 -8.02 -4.59 30.23
CA GLY A 199 -6.81 -5.16 30.85
C GLY A 199 -6.34 -6.49 30.23
N ARG A 200 -6.99 -6.99 29.18
CA ARG A 200 -6.58 -8.17 28.41
C ARG A 200 -5.88 -7.75 27.11
N VAL A 201 -4.91 -8.56 26.71
CA VAL A 201 -4.19 -8.43 25.44
C VAL A 201 -4.68 -9.53 24.51
N LEU A 202 -5.62 -9.20 23.61
CA LEU A 202 -6.35 -10.17 22.80
C LEU A 202 -5.69 -10.39 21.44
N VAL A 203 -5.52 -11.67 21.10
CA VAL A 203 -4.99 -12.14 19.82
C VAL A 203 -5.94 -13.15 19.17
N ASP A 204 -5.59 -13.64 17.99
CA ASP A 204 -6.37 -14.60 17.21
C ASP A 204 -6.69 -15.85 18.05
N GLY A 205 -7.96 -16.23 18.07
CA GLY A 205 -8.45 -17.38 18.81
C GLY A 205 -8.01 -18.73 18.25
N GLY A 206 -7.45 -18.75 17.05
CA GLY A 206 -6.99 -19.97 16.40
C GLY A 206 -5.88 -20.71 17.12
N MET A 207 -5.18 -20.05 18.04
CA MET A 207 -4.15 -20.65 18.88
C MET A 207 -4.73 -21.53 19.99
N VAL A 208 -5.94 -21.23 20.49
CA VAL A 208 -6.57 -21.96 21.60
C VAL A 208 -7.80 -22.76 21.17
N ASN A 209 -8.61 -22.24 20.23
CA ASN A 209 -9.83 -22.91 19.77
C ASN A 209 -10.17 -22.48 18.33
N ASN A 210 -9.52 -23.09 17.37
CA ASN A 210 -9.72 -22.75 15.95
C ASN A 210 -10.99 -23.30 15.33
N TYR A 211 -11.70 -24.23 16.02
CA TYR A 211 -12.94 -24.85 15.57
C TYR A 211 -13.91 -25.00 16.76
N PRO A 212 -14.61 -23.90 17.15
CA PRO A 212 -15.22 -23.73 18.47
C PRO A 212 -16.59 -24.42 18.61
N VAL A 213 -16.66 -25.73 18.43
CA VAL A 213 -17.86 -26.57 18.59
C VAL A 213 -18.35 -26.60 20.04
N ASP A 214 -17.44 -26.68 20.97
CA ASP A 214 -17.74 -26.65 22.43
C ASP A 214 -18.48 -25.36 22.82
N VAL A 215 -18.12 -24.22 22.23
CA VAL A 215 -18.81 -22.94 22.45
C VAL A 215 -20.26 -23.01 21.90
N ALA A 216 -20.45 -23.59 20.73
CA ALA A 216 -21.81 -23.76 20.17
C ALA A 216 -22.70 -24.65 21.02
N LEU A 217 -22.16 -25.75 21.57
CA LEU A 217 -22.86 -26.62 22.53
C LEU A 217 -23.20 -25.88 23.82
N GLN A 218 -22.30 -25.05 24.35
CA GLN A 218 -22.57 -24.21 25.53
C GLN A 218 -23.66 -23.16 25.28
N MET A 219 -23.84 -22.70 24.03
CA MET A 219 -24.96 -21.82 23.64
C MET A 219 -26.30 -22.56 23.56
N GLY A 220 -26.32 -23.88 23.65
CA GLY A 220 -27.52 -24.70 23.62
C GLY A 220 -27.86 -25.29 22.25
N ALA A 221 -26.89 -25.50 21.40
CA ALA A 221 -27.07 -26.22 20.13
C ALA A 221 -27.19 -27.73 20.38
N ASP A 222 -28.14 -28.34 19.68
CA ASP A 222 -28.39 -29.80 19.70
C ASP A 222 -27.73 -30.48 18.49
N ILE A 223 -27.54 -29.75 17.41
CA ILE A 223 -26.96 -30.23 16.13
C ILE A 223 -25.86 -29.25 15.70
N ILE A 224 -24.69 -29.80 15.39
CA ILE A 224 -23.51 -29.03 14.96
C ILE A 224 -23.21 -29.34 13.50
N ILE A 225 -23.26 -28.28 12.66
CA ILE A 225 -22.74 -28.30 11.30
C ILE A 225 -21.45 -27.46 11.33
N GLY A 226 -20.30 -28.10 11.19
CA GLY A 226 -19.02 -27.43 11.20
C GLY A 226 -18.41 -27.32 9.81
N VAL A 227 -18.01 -26.11 9.43
CA VAL A 227 -17.27 -25.85 8.19
C VAL A 227 -15.80 -25.60 8.54
N ASP A 228 -14.94 -26.48 8.05
CA ASP A 228 -13.53 -26.49 8.41
C ASP A 228 -12.63 -26.20 7.20
N VAL A 229 -11.87 -25.12 7.28
CA VAL A 229 -10.92 -24.63 6.27
C VAL A 229 -9.48 -24.70 6.74
N GLN A 230 -9.18 -25.43 7.82
CA GLN A 230 -7.83 -25.61 8.33
C GLN A 230 -7.01 -26.47 7.37
N SER A 231 -5.72 -26.17 7.25
CA SER A 231 -4.77 -27.07 6.59
C SER A 231 -4.36 -28.16 7.57
N PRO A 232 -4.03 -29.37 7.08
CA PRO A 232 -3.44 -30.40 7.92
C PRO A 232 -2.09 -29.94 8.49
N LEU A 233 -1.64 -30.57 9.56
CA LEU A 233 -0.28 -30.38 10.07
C LEU A 233 0.73 -30.73 8.99
N LEU A 234 1.81 -29.95 8.93
CA LEU A 234 2.91 -30.19 8.00
C LEU A 234 3.77 -31.37 8.47
N ASP A 235 4.22 -32.20 7.57
CA ASP A 235 5.22 -33.20 7.85
C ASP A 235 6.66 -32.62 7.83
N ALA A 236 7.64 -33.40 8.27
CA ALA A 236 9.03 -32.95 8.43
C ALA A 236 9.63 -32.41 7.12
N GLY A 237 9.23 -32.94 5.96
CA GLY A 237 9.73 -32.52 4.66
C GLY A 237 9.16 -31.17 4.18
N GLN A 238 8.07 -30.72 4.78
CA GLN A 238 7.35 -29.48 4.44
C GLN A 238 7.75 -28.28 5.32
N LEU A 239 8.41 -28.51 6.45
CA LEU A 239 8.90 -27.48 7.39
C LEU A 239 10.21 -26.85 6.87
N LYS A 240 10.12 -26.01 5.83
CA LYS A 240 11.29 -25.45 5.12
C LYS A 240 11.59 -24.00 5.44
N SER A 241 10.69 -23.28 6.06
CA SER A 241 10.84 -21.85 6.37
C SER A 241 10.45 -21.52 7.81
N VAL A 242 10.96 -20.38 8.32
CA VAL A 242 10.54 -19.84 9.63
C VAL A 242 9.02 -19.67 9.70
N LYS A 243 8.39 -19.27 8.60
CA LYS A 243 6.93 -19.14 8.49
C LYS A 243 6.22 -20.48 8.66
N ASP A 244 6.74 -21.56 8.06
CA ASP A 244 6.14 -22.91 8.17
C ASP A 244 6.24 -23.41 9.61
N ILE A 245 7.42 -23.23 10.23
CA ILE A 245 7.67 -23.60 11.63
C ILE A 245 6.73 -22.84 12.57
N PHE A 246 6.60 -21.53 12.40
CA PHE A 246 5.72 -20.70 13.23
C PHE A 246 4.24 -21.08 13.06
N GLY A 247 3.80 -21.29 11.81
CA GLY A 247 2.45 -21.78 11.53
C GLY A 247 2.16 -23.14 12.13
N GLN A 248 3.13 -24.06 12.11
CA GLN A 248 3.01 -25.37 12.70
C GLN A 248 2.88 -25.30 14.23
N ILE A 249 3.66 -24.44 14.89
CA ILE A 249 3.58 -24.24 16.36
C ILE A 249 2.18 -23.77 16.74
N ILE A 250 1.62 -22.80 16.01
CA ILE A 250 0.24 -22.30 16.23
C ILE A 250 -0.78 -23.43 16.09
N ASN A 251 -0.68 -24.21 15.01
CA ASN A 251 -1.64 -25.31 14.76
C ASN A 251 -1.54 -26.41 15.81
N LEU A 252 -0.35 -26.72 16.30
CA LEU A 252 -0.13 -27.76 17.32
C LEU A 252 -0.76 -27.37 18.67
N GLN A 253 -0.77 -26.09 19.05
CA GLN A 253 -1.38 -25.65 20.31
C GLN A 253 -2.88 -25.99 20.38
N GLY A 254 -3.62 -25.78 19.32
CA GLY A 254 -5.05 -26.05 19.26
C GLY A 254 -5.45 -27.49 18.90
N GLU A 255 -4.50 -28.35 18.55
CA GLU A 255 -4.80 -29.68 17.94
C GLU A 255 -5.64 -30.58 18.83
N LYS A 256 -5.29 -30.69 20.13
CA LYS A 256 -6.06 -31.53 21.05
C LYS A 256 -7.53 -31.10 21.13
N LYS A 257 -7.77 -29.79 21.27
CA LYS A 257 -9.11 -29.24 21.36
C LYS A 257 -9.88 -29.38 20.05
N TYR A 258 -9.18 -29.24 18.91
CA TYR A 258 -9.75 -29.48 17.58
C TYR A 258 -10.26 -30.92 17.45
N GLN A 259 -9.46 -31.93 17.86
CA GLN A 259 -9.86 -33.33 17.79
C GLN A 259 -11.06 -33.65 18.73
N GLU A 260 -11.11 -33.03 19.92
CA GLU A 260 -12.24 -33.13 20.84
C GLU A 260 -13.51 -32.51 20.24
N ASN A 261 -13.42 -31.37 19.61
CA ASN A 261 -14.52 -30.67 18.97
C ASN A 261 -15.01 -31.40 17.70
N LEU A 262 -14.08 -31.97 16.92
CA LEU A 262 -14.42 -32.73 15.73
C LEU A 262 -15.31 -33.95 16.08
N ARG A 263 -15.04 -34.64 17.17
CA ARG A 263 -15.86 -35.79 17.65
C ARG A 263 -17.28 -35.39 18.06
N LYS A 264 -17.52 -34.13 18.37
CA LYS A 264 -18.83 -33.58 18.78
C LYS A 264 -19.60 -32.96 17.63
N THR A 265 -19.06 -33.00 16.41
CA THR A 265 -19.65 -32.42 15.21
C THR A 265 -20.56 -33.44 14.53
N ASP A 266 -21.83 -33.11 14.33
CA ASP A 266 -22.80 -33.99 13.63
C ASP A 266 -22.56 -34.07 12.14
N LEU A 267 -22.21 -32.91 11.52
CA LEU A 267 -21.83 -32.84 10.12
C LEU A 267 -20.55 -31.99 9.96
N HIS A 268 -19.45 -32.63 9.59
CA HIS A 268 -18.18 -31.99 9.34
C HIS A 268 -17.97 -31.77 7.84
N ILE A 269 -18.06 -30.52 7.38
CA ILE A 269 -17.81 -30.10 6.00
C ILE A 269 -16.35 -29.67 5.91
N LYS A 270 -15.50 -30.56 5.46
CA LYS A 270 -14.06 -30.28 5.26
C LYS A 270 -13.83 -29.73 3.86
N VAL A 271 -13.37 -28.48 3.77
CA VAL A 271 -13.07 -27.84 2.48
C VAL A 271 -11.64 -28.11 2.07
N ASP A 272 -11.42 -28.50 0.81
CA ASP A 272 -10.08 -28.58 0.24
C ASP A 272 -9.51 -27.18 0.01
N VAL A 273 -8.52 -26.83 0.82
CA VAL A 273 -7.81 -25.55 0.76
C VAL A 273 -6.38 -25.68 0.22
N SER A 274 -6.04 -26.83 -0.38
CA SER A 274 -4.72 -27.08 -0.93
C SER A 274 -4.35 -26.04 -1.99
N GLY A 275 -3.08 -25.61 -1.96
CA GLY A 275 -2.56 -24.56 -2.83
C GLY A 275 -2.81 -23.12 -2.34
N TYR A 276 -3.54 -22.93 -1.23
CA TYR A 276 -3.83 -21.61 -0.66
C TYR A 276 -3.33 -21.47 0.78
N SER A 277 -2.89 -20.27 1.11
CA SER A 277 -2.46 -19.88 2.45
C SER A 277 -3.45 -18.89 3.09
N ALA A 278 -3.26 -18.62 4.38
CA ALA A 278 -4.03 -17.58 5.08
C ALA A 278 -3.90 -16.17 4.47
N ALA A 279 -2.86 -15.92 3.64
CA ALA A 279 -2.60 -14.65 2.97
C ALA A 279 -3.05 -14.61 1.49
N SER A 280 -3.75 -15.62 0.98
CA SER A 280 -4.15 -15.73 -0.44
C SER A 280 -5.37 -14.87 -0.78
N PHE A 281 -5.30 -13.56 -0.56
CA PHE A 281 -6.36 -12.58 -0.81
C PHE A 281 -6.33 -12.01 -2.24
N THR A 282 -6.12 -12.83 -3.26
CA THR A 282 -6.35 -12.41 -4.65
C THR A 282 -7.77 -12.74 -5.08
N LYS A 283 -8.31 -12.01 -6.06
CA LYS A 283 -9.68 -12.26 -6.55
C LYS A 283 -9.84 -13.71 -7.02
N GLU A 284 -8.89 -14.22 -7.78
CA GLU A 284 -8.91 -15.59 -8.31
C GLU A 284 -8.89 -16.64 -7.17
N ALA A 285 -8.13 -16.38 -6.10
CA ALA A 285 -8.07 -17.27 -4.94
C ALA A 285 -9.38 -17.25 -4.17
N ILE A 286 -9.96 -16.08 -3.95
CA ILE A 286 -11.24 -15.90 -3.26
C ILE A 286 -12.37 -16.61 -4.03
N ASP A 287 -12.50 -16.35 -5.33
CA ASP A 287 -13.49 -16.99 -6.19
C ASP A 287 -13.38 -18.54 -6.13
N THR A 288 -12.15 -19.05 -6.23
CA THR A 288 -11.90 -20.49 -6.17
C THR A 288 -12.24 -21.08 -4.80
N LEU A 289 -11.88 -20.39 -3.71
CA LEU A 289 -12.18 -20.87 -2.35
C LEU A 289 -13.67 -20.90 -2.06
N ILE A 290 -14.44 -19.89 -2.50
CA ILE A 290 -15.90 -19.88 -2.38
C ILE A 290 -16.50 -21.08 -3.12
N VAL A 291 -16.08 -21.31 -4.37
CA VAL A 291 -16.54 -22.47 -5.16
C VAL A 291 -16.19 -23.80 -4.47
N ARG A 292 -14.99 -23.94 -3.91
CA ARG A 292 -14.62 -25.14 -3.15
C ARG A 292 -15.47 -25.32 -1.89
N GLY A 293 -15.85 -24.24 -1.23
CA GLY A 293 -16.81 -24.28 -0.10
C GLY A 293 -18.19 -24.78 -0.53
N GLU A 294 -18.69 -24.33 -1.67
CA GLU A 294 -19.93 -24.82 -2.27
C GLU A 294 -19.82 -26.32 -2.61
N GLN A 295 -18.74 -26.72 -3.27
CA GLN A 295 -18.51 -28.11 -3.66
C GLN A 295 -18.42 -29.05 -2.45
N ALA A 296 -17.70 -28.66 -1.39
CA ALA A 296 -17.60 -29.46 -0.17
C ALA A 296 -18.95 -29.65 0.51
N ALA A 297 -19.75 -28.59 0.63
CA ALA A 297 -21.07 -28.69 1.22
C ALA A 297 -22.06 -29.44 0.32
N MET A 298 -21.97 -29.32 -1.00
CA MET A 298 -22.77 -30.11 -1.95
C MET A 298 -22.42 -31.60 -1.93
N ALA A 299 -21.17 -31.96 -1.68
CA ALA A 299 -20.78 -33.38 -1.50
C ALA A 299 -21.52 -34.02 -0.28
N ASP A 300 -21.87 -33.22 0.71
CA ASP A 300 -22.61 -33.65 1.89
C ASP A 300 -24.10 -33.34 1.81
N TRP A 301 -24.66 -33.10 0.62
CA TRP A 301 -26.08 -32.73 0.42
C TRP A 301 -27.04 -33.70 1.05
N ASP A 302 -26.87 -35.00 0.84
CA ASP A 302 -27.77 -36.05 1.39
C ASP A 302 -27.70 -36.10 2.91
N LYS A 303 -26.53 -35.81 3.51
CA LYS A 303 -26.39 -35.70 4.97
C LYS A 303 -27.12 -34.46 5.50
N LEU A 304 -27.06 -33.33 4.79
CA LEU A 304 -27.88 -32.13 5.13
C LEU A 304 -29.36 -32.43 5.10
N LEU A 305 -29.86 -33.10 4.06
CA LEU A 305 -31.27 -33.50 3.97
C LEU A 305 -31.63 -34.51 5.06
N THR A 306 -30.76 -35.41 5.44
CA THR A 306 -30.94 -36.35 6.53
C THR A 306 -31.08 -35.63 7.87
N LEU A 307 -30.21 -34.63 8.13
CA LEU A 307 -30.31 -33.76 9.31
C LEU A 307 -31.64 -32.99 9.32
N LYS A 308 -32.08 -32.46 8.18
CA LYS A 308 -33.37 -31.78 8.04
C LYS A 308 -34.54 -32.69 8.42
N LYS A 309 -34.53 -33.95 7.96
CA LYS A 309 -35.54 -34.95 8.33
C LYS A 309 -35.47 -35.29 9.82
N LYS A 310 -34.27 -35.43 10.40
CA LYS A 310 -34.07 -35.70 11.83
C LYS A 310 -34.65 -34.58 12.73
N MET A 311 -34.67 -33.34 12.23
CA MET A 311 -35.30 -32.19 12.88
C MET A 311 -36.84 -32.17 12.75
N GLY A 312 -37.45 -33.13 12.09
CA GLY A 312 -38.90 -33.18 11.84
C GLY A 312 -39.37 -32.12 10.82
N LEU A 313 -38.50 -31.58 10.01
CA LEU A 313 -38.85 -30.57 9.01
C LEU A 313 -39.27 -31.21 7.69
N ARG A 314 -40.27 -30.61 7.03
CA ARG A 314 -40.73 -31.03 5.70
C ARG A 314 -39.65 -30.75 4.65
N GLU A 315 -39.65 -31.48 3.54
CA GLU A 315 -38.68 -31.30 2.46
C GLU A 315 -38.75 -29.90 1.84
N ASP A 316 -39.94 -29.34 1.69
CA ASP A 316 -40.21 -28.01 1.16
C ASP A 316 -39.99 -26.87 2.19
N TYR A 317 -39.65 -27.18 3.44
CA TYR A 317 -39.40 -26.17 4.46
C TYR A 317 -38.22 -25.27 4.09
N GLN A 318 -38.48 -23.96 4.14
CA GLN A 318 -37.45 -22.93 4.05
C GLN A 318 -37.50 -22.09 5.33
N PRO A 319 -36.34 -21.89 6.00
CA PRO A 319 -36.29 -21.06 7.20
C PRO A 319 -36.63 -19.62 6.84
N ARG A 320 -37.40 -18.96 7.70
CA ARG A 320 -37.61 -17.51 7.58
C ARG A 320 -36.28 -16.84 7.96
N ARG A 321 -35.63 -16.17 7.00
CA ARG A 321 -34.49 -15.33 7.31
C ARG A 321 -34.91 -14.18 8.24
N PRO A 322 -34.07 -13.79 9.22
CA PRO A 322 -34.22 -12.49 9.84
C PRO A 322 -34.25 -11.46 8.71
N GLY A 323 -35.18 -10.49 8.80
CA GLY A 323 -35.33 -9.47 7.75
C GLY A 323 -34.00 -8.80 7.47
N PRO A 324 -33.81 -8.30 6.24
CA PRO A 324 -32.58 -7.66 5.91
C PRO A 324 -32.34 -6.53 6.92
N PHE A 325 -31.20 -6.56 7.59
CA PHE A 325 -30.67 -5.39 8.28
C PHE A 325 -30.55 -4.29 7.23
N PRO A 326 -30.84 -3.00 7.53
CA PRO A 326 -30.66 -1.94 6.57
C PRO A 326 -29.19 -1.88 6.18
N ILE A 327 -28.88 -2.52 5.05
CA ILE A 327 -27.55 -2.53 4.46
C ILE A 327 -27.31 -1.09 4.00
N PRO A 328 -26.21 -0.44 4.39
CA PRO A 328 -25.88 0.84 3.81
C PRO A 328 -25.84 0.68 2.30
N ASP A 329 -26.63 1.48 1.56
CA ASP A 329 -26.61 1.47 0.10
C ASP A 329 -25.16 1.53 -0.35
N ALA A 330 -24.72 0.66 -1.24
CA ALA A 330 -23.35 0.62 -1.76
C ALA A 330 -22.96 1.96 -2.41
N GLU A 331 -23.94 2.78 -2.84
CA GLU A 331 -23.73 4.16 -3.29
C GLU A 331 -23.57 5.16 -2.13
N LYS A 332 -24.22 4.95 -0.98
CA LYS A 332 -24.00 5.76 0.24
C LYS A 332 -22.68 5.44 0.92
N SER A 333 -22.09 4.27 0.68
CA SER A 333 -20.73 3.90 1.10
C SER A 333 -19.65 4.89 0.63
N LYS A 334 -19.95 5.76 -0.34
CA LYS A 334 -19.04 6.84 -0.76
C LYS A 334 -18.96 8.02 0.24
N THR A 335 -19.84 8.09 1.23
CA THR A 335 -19.92 9.23 2.17
C THR A 335 -20.32 8.80 3.59
N ILE A 336 -19.79 7.68 4.08
CA ILE A 336 -20.04 7.27 5.46
C ILE A 336 -19.33 8.23 6.38
N PRO A 337 -20.05 8.87 7.35
CA PRO A 337 -19.39 9.60 8.42
C PRO A 337 -18.58 8.58 9.23
N VAL A 338 -17.29 8.59 9.03
CA VAL A 338 -16.36 7.82 9.85
C VAL A 338 -16.48 8.38 11.27
N ASP A 339 -16.58 7.48 12.27
CA ASP A 339 -16.43 7.86 13.68
C ASP A 339 -15.22 8.80 13.80
N PRO A 340 -15.36 9.99 14.39
CA PRO A 340 -14.26 10.94 14.54
C PRO A 340 -13.05 10.36 15.28
N GLN A 341 -13.20 9.26 16.04
CA GLN A 341 -12.10 8.52 16.65
C GLN A 341 -11.44 7.50 15.68
N ILE A 342 -12.18 7.07 14.64
CA ILE A 342 -11.69 6.14 13.61
C ILE A 342 -11.31 6.90 12.33
N ALA A 343 -11.95 8.02 12.06
CA ALA A 343 -11.61 9.01 11.03
C ALA A 343 -10.56 10.02 11.51
N ALA A 344 -9.65 9.59 12.31
CA ALA A 344 -8.44 10.40 12.42
C ALA A 344 -7.88 10.59 11.01
N PRO A 345 -7.68 11.83 10.52
CA PRO A 345 -6.98 12.09 9.26
C PRO A 345 -5.73 11.24 9.28
N ALA A 346 -5.31 10.74 8.12
CA ALA A 346 -4.14 9.86 7.99
C ALA A 346 -3.11 10.27 9.05
N ILE A 347 -3.00 9.47 10.13
CA ILE A 347 -2.26 9.93 11.31
C ILE A 347 -0.83 10.04 10.82
N ARG A 348 -0.32 11.25 10.70
CA ARG A 348 1.08 11.51 10.40
C ARG A 348 1.88 10.85 11.51
N GLU A 349 2.57 9.79 11.17
CA GLU A 349 3.38 9.00 12.11
C GLU A 349 4.83 9.36 11.90
N ASN A 350 5.58 9.46 12.99
CA ASN A 350 7.02 9.58 12.88
C ASN A 350 7.56 8.31 12.23
N LYS A 351 8.46 8.48 11.26
CA LYS A 351 9.01 7.36 10.49
C LYS A 351 10.50 7.54 10.30
N LEU A 352 11.22 6.44 10.44
CA LEU A 352 12.58 6.30 9.95
C LEU A 352 12.52 5.56 8.61
N ASN A 353 12.96 6.22 7.57
CA ASN A 353 12.97 5.71 6.21
C ASN A 353 14.41 5.40 5.80
N VAL A 354 14.64 4.25 5.19
CA VAL A 354 15.98 3.83 4.73
C VAL A 354 15.90 3.45 3.26
N GLY A 355 16.79 4.00 2.47
CA GLY A 355 16.98 3.71 1.05
C GLY A 355 18.40 3.25 0.78
N ILE A 356 18.54 2.22 -0.04
CA ILE A 356 19.84 1.72 -0.52
C ILE A 356 19.76 1.66 -2.04
N ARG A 357 20.83 2.11 -2.69
CA ARG A 357 20.98 2.04 -4.14
C ARG A 357 22.40 1.72 -4.55
N PHE A 358 22.50 0.90 -5.59
CA PHE A 358 23.75 0.62 -6.28
C PHE A 358 23.55 0.92 -7.76
N ASP A 359 24.46 1.64 -8.39
CA ASP A 359 24.42 1.85 -9.84
C ASP A 359 25.81 2.19 -10.42
N THR A 360 25.91 2.15 -11.74
CA THR A 360 27.16 2.43 -12.47
C THR A 360 27.58 3.90 -12.45
N GLU A 361 26.71 4.82 -12.01
CA GLU A 361 27.01 6.25 -11.94
C GLU A 361 27.58 6.67 -10.59
N GLU A 362 27.20 5.98 -9.50
CA GLU A 362 27.54 6.36 -8.13
C GLU A 362 28.19 5.25 -7.30
N LEU A 363 28.19 4.00 -7.82
CA LEU A 363 28.60 2.76 -7.15
C LEU A 363 27.62 2.36 -6.04
N ALA A 364 27.63 3.06 -4.90
CA ALA A 364 26.74 2.79 -3.77
C ALA A 364 26.27 4.09 -3.12
N ALA A 365 25.00 4.11 -2.73
CA ALA A 365 24.44 5.19 -1.92
C ALA A 365 23.50 4.62 -0.86
N LEU A 366 23.59 5.14 0.35
CA LEU A 366 22.68 4.88 1.47
C LEU A 366 22.00 6.19 1.85
N GLN A 367 20.69 6.22 1.94
CA GLN A 367 19.95 7.37 2.42
C GLN A 367 19.08 7.01 3.61
N ALA A 368 19.18 7.78 4.67
CA ALA A 368 18.27 7.73 5.81
C ALA A 368 17.49 9.05 5.89
N ASN A 369 16.21 8.95 6.20
CA ASN A 369 15.36 10.11 6.47
C ASN A 369 14.54 9.83 7.72
N THR A 370 14.35 10.82 8.56
CA THR A 370 13.36 10.76 9.64
C THR A 370 12.41 11.95 9.54
N ASP A 371 11.12 11.64 9.65
CA ASP A 371 10.04 12.64 9.74
C ASP A 371 9.45 12.59 11.15
N ILE A 372 9.51 13.70 11.87
CA ILE A 372 9.00 13.87 13.23
C ILE A 372 7.88 14.89 13.19
N TYR A 373 6.68 14.45 13.56
CA TYR A 373 5.50 15.30 13.59
C TYR A 373 5.24 15.78 15.02
N LEU A 374 5.06 17.09 15.15
CA LEU A 374 4.86 17.83 16.40
C LEU A 374 3.49 18.51 16.41
N GLY A 375 3.03 18.92 17.59
CA GLY A 375 1.72 19.53 17.79
C GLY A 375 0.59 18.53 18.04
N LYS A 376 -0.53 19.00 18.57
CA LYS A 376 -1.70 18.14 18.91
C LYS A 376 -2.35 17.55 17.66
N GLN A 377 -2.36 18.29 16.57
CA GLN A 377 -2.89 17.85 15.26
C GLN A 377 -1.79 17.43 14.29
N LYS A 378 -0.52 17.35 14.78
CA LYS A 378 0.66 17.00 13.97
C LYS A 378 0.83 17.94 12.76
N GLU A 379 0.54 19.20 12.98
CA GLU A 379 0.63 20.27 11.99
C GLU A 379 2.06 20.69 11.66
N SER A 380 3.00 20.47 12.59
CA SER A 380 4.43 20.75 12.40
C SER A 380 5.21 19.47 12.08
N GLN A 381 6.15 19.57 11.15
CA GLN A 381 7.03 18.46 10.75
C GLN A 381 8.48 18.93 10.76
N VAL A 382 9.33 18.21 11.45
CA VAL A 382 10.79 18.28 11.32
C VAL A 382 11.24 17.08 10.49
N SER A 383 11.99 17.33 9.42
CA SER A 383 12.54 16.30 8.54
C SER A 383 14.05 16.36 8.54
N LEU A 384 14.70 15.25 8.81
CA LEU A 384 16.14 15.10 8.73
C LEU A 384 16.47 14.06 7.65
N THR A 385 17.35 14.39 6.71
CA THR A 385 17.79 13.44 5.68
C THR A 385 19.29 13.46 5.59
N ALA A 386 19.92 12.30 5.57
CA ALA A 386 21.33 12.12 5.30
C ALA A 386 21.53 11.09 4.19
N ARG A 387 22.41 11.39 3.26
CA ARG A 387 22.82 10.49 2.19
C ARG A 387 24.33 10.33 2.22
N LEU A 388 24.77 9.10 2.22
CA LEU A 388 26.18 8.70 2.15
C LEU A 388 26.43 8.02 0.80
N GLY A 389 27.55 8.33 0.19
CA GLY A 389 27.95 7.83 -1.13
C GLY A 389 28.94 8.79 -1.78
N LYS A 390 29.21 8.62 -3.07
CA LYS A 390 30.06 9.52 -3.83
C LYS A 390 29.59 11.00 -3.79
N ARG A 391 28.26 11.19 -3.64
CA ARG A 391 27.59 12.49 -3.54
C ARG A 391 26.86 12.57 -2.20
N THR A 392 27.58 13.00 -1.18
CA THR A 392 27.05 13.11 0.17
C THR A 392 26.08 14.29 0.29
N MET A 393 25.00 14.11 1.04
CA MET A 393 24.00 15.15 1.27
C MET A 393 23.48 15.07 2.70
N ALA A 394 23.24 16.23 3.29
CA ALA A 394 22.49 16.41 4.52
C ALA A 394 21.40 17.46 4.32
N ARG A 395 20.22 17.21 4.84
CA ARG A 395 19.09 18.15 4.80
C ARG A 395 18.36 18.16 6.13
N ILE A 396 18.06 19.37 6.62
CA ILE A 396 17.14 19.61 7.71
C ILE A 396 16.01 20.49 7.21
N GLY A 397 14.78 20.14 7.53
CA GLY A 397 13.60 20.90 7.13
C GLY A 397 12.60 21.03 8.27
N TYR A 398 11.94 22.16 8.29
CA TYR A 398 10.77 22.41 9.12
C TYR A 398 9.62 22.86 8.23
N ASN A 399 8.49 22.15 8.31
CA ASN A 399 7.26 22.47 7.59
C ASN A 399 6.11 22.63 8.57
N TYR A 400 5.30 23.67 8.37
CA TYR A 400 4.09 23.93 9.13
C TYR A 400 2.87 23.91 8.23
N GLN A 401 1.93 23.02 8.53
CA GLN A 401 0.65 22.94 7.82
C GLN A 401 -0.40 23.75 8.56
N TRP A 402 -0.74 24.91 8.03
CA TRP A 402 -1.70 25.83 8.63
C TRP A 402 -3.15 25.63 8.16
N SER A 403 -3.36 24.89 7.08
CA SER A 403 -4.69 24.40 6.68
C SER A 403 -4.56 23.14 5.79
N LYS A 404 -5.67 22.49 5.46
CA LYS A 404 -5.66 21.26 4.66
C LYS A 404 -4.91 21.46 3.32
N GLY A 405 -3.76 20.84 3.21
CA GLY A 405 -2.87 20.88 2.03
C GLY A 405 -2.05 22.16 1.88
N TRP A 406 -2.26 23.23 2.67
CA TRP A 406 -1.40 24.41 2.69
C TRP A 406 -0.27 24.23 3.69
N GLN A 407 0.94 24.45 3.24
CA GLN A 407 2.13 24.36 4.08
C GLN A 407 3.14 25.44 3.74
N THR A 408 3.84 25.91 4.76
CA THR A 408 5.02 26.76 4.65
C THR A 408 6.20 26.01 5.21
N GLY A 409 7.38 26.17 4.62
CA GLY A 409 8.57 25.45 5.06
C GLY A 409 9.85 26.24 4.90
N ILE A 410 10.80 25.91 5.78
CA ILE A 410 12.20 26.34 5.67
C ILE A 410 13.03 25.06 5.66
N ASN A 411 13.93 24.94 4.66
CA ASN A 411 14.79 23.79 4.49
C ASN A 411 16.21 24.25 4.24
N TYR A 412 17.14 23.68 4.97
CA TYR A 412 18.57 23.81 4.69
C TYR A 412 19.09 22.49 4.14
N ARG A 413 19.88 22.58 3.06
CA ARG A 413 20.50 21.44 2.39
C ARG A 413 21.98 21.72 2.18
N PHE A 414 22.81 20.74 2.47
CA PHE A 414 24.23 20.69 2.17
C PHE A 414 24.50 19.50 1.25
N ASP A 415 25.18 19.75 0.13
CA ASP A 415 25.66 18.72 -0.79
C ASP A 415 27.17 18.83 -0.93
N TYR A 416 27.87 17.69 -0.89
CA TYR A 416 29.20 17.51 -1.43
C TYR A 416 29.13 16.72 -2.71
N LYS A 417 29.63 17.23 -3.80
CA LYS A 417 29.55 16.63 -5.13
C LYS A 417 30.92 16.51 -5.78
N ASP A 418 31.22 15.29 -6.21
CA ASP A 418 32.36 14.97 -7.10
C ASP A 418 31.73 14.45 -8.40
N ILE A 419 31.87 15.22 -9.48
CA ILE A 419 31.28 14.95 -10.78
C ILE A 419 32.34 15.07 -11.89
N ASN A 420 32.18 14.16 -12.87
CA ASN A 420 32.97 14.18 -14.08
C ASN A 420 32.08 14.63 -15.22
N ILE A 421 32.51 15.64 -15.96
CA ILE A 421 31.85 16.18 -17.15
C ILE A 421 32.51 15.59 -18.38
N TYR A 422 31.66 15.22 -19.34
CA TYR A 422 32.08 14.63 -20.60
C TYR A 422 31.67 15.54 -21.76
N ASN A 423 32.33 15.40 -22.87
CA ASN A 423 31.94 15.95 -24.15
C ASN A 423 32.15 14.86 -25.21
N GLU A 424 31.12 14.55 -25.97
CA GLU A 424 31.09 13.45 -26.96
C GLU A 424 31.63 12.11 -26.40
N GLY A 425 31.28 11.81 -25.15
CA GLY A 425 31.72 10.59 -24.47
C GLY A 425 33.18 10.54 -24.04
N LYS A 426 33.93 11.67 -24.13
CA LYS A 426 35.27 11.82 -23.58
C LYS A 426 35.21 12.68 -22.33
N ARG A 427 35.90 12.26 -21.26
CA ARG A 427 36.03 13.02 -20.03
C ARG A 427 36.84 14.29 -20.30
N THR A 428 36.26 15.44 -20.03
CA THR A 428 36.90 16.75 -20.29
C THR A 428 37.18 17.50 -19.00
N LEU A 429 36.37 17.29 -17.95
CA LEU A 429 36.45 18.07 -16.73
C LEU A 429 36.11 17.22 -15.50
N ASP A 430 36.86 17.36 -14.44
CA ASP A 430 36.57 16.89 -13.10
C ASP A 430 36.31 18.07 -12.18
N LEU A 431 35.22 17.97 -11.44
CA LEU A 431 34.75 19.06 -10.61
C LEU A 431 34.31 18.55 -9.24
N THR A 432 34.94 19.09 -8.19
CA THR A 432 34.50 18.86 -6.80
C THR A 432 34.05 20.19 -6.20
N PHE A 433 32.84 20.18 -5.60
CA PHE A 433 32.29 21.37 -4.98
C PHE A 433 31.36 21.05 -3.83
N THR A 434 31.17 22.01 -2.93
CA THR A 434 30.09 22.01 -1.97
C THR A 434 29.00 22.97 -2.41
N HIS A 435 27.74 22.57 -2.19
CA HIS A 435 26.56 23.37 -2.46
C HIS A 435 25.73 23.45 -1.18
N GLN A 436 25.43 24.66 -0.74
CA GLN A 436 24.60 24.97 0.39
C GLN A 436 23.34 25.68 -0.13
N GLN A 437 22.18 25.25 0.31
CA GLN A 437 20.91 25.82 -0.11
C GLN A 437 19.99 26.02 1.09
N LEU A 438 19.51 27.24 1.27
CA LEU A 438 18.45 27.59 2.20
C LEU A 438 17.20 27.93 1.38
N THR A 439 16.13 27.16 1.56
CA THR A 439 14.86 27.34 0.87
C THR A 439 13.80 27.82 1.85
N ALA A 440 13.08 28.90 1.52
CA ALA A 440 11.86 29.30 2.17
C ALA A 440 10.72 29.34 1.14
N GLY A 441 9.59 28.71 1.46
CA GLY A 441 8.52 28.61 0.46
C GLY A 441 7.17 28.24 1.03
N VAL A 442 6.18 28.33 0.17
CA VAL A 442 4.80 27.93 0.41
C VAL A 442 4.39 26.91 -0.65
N ALA A 443 3.61 25.92 -0.24
CA ALA A 443 3.04 24.95 -1.16
C ALA A 443 1.57 24.70 -0.82
N LYS A 444 0.79 24.44 -1.87
CA LYS A 444 -0.56 23.89 -1.79
C LYS A 444 -0.58 22.53 -2.45
N ASP A 445 -0.98 21.53 -1.70
CA ASP A 445 -1.03 20.16 -2.14
C ASP A 445 -2.49 19.66 -2.18
N TRP A 446 -2.89 19.08 -3.33
CA TRP A 446 -4.14 18.38 -3.56
C TRP A 446 -3.81 16.97 -4.05
N ASN A 447 -3.75 15.99 -3.28
CA ASN A 447 -3.61 14.57 -3.67
C ASN A 447 -2.80 14.25 -4.98
N LYS A 448 -3.10 14.92 -6.09
CA LYS A 448 -2.48 14.71 -7.42
C LYS A 448 -1.76 15.93 -7.97
N ILE A 449 -2.01 17.10 -7.41
CA ILE A 449 -1.48 18.39 -7.88
C ILE A 449 -0.81 19.08 -6.70
N GLN A 450 0.35 19.65 -6.93
CA GLN A 450 1.02 20.54 -6.01
C GLN A 450 1.41 21.83 -6.74
N VAL A 451 1.13 22.97 -6.11
CA VAL A 451 1.63 24.29 -6.50
C VAL A 451 2.58 24.74 -5.42
N SER A 452 3.74 25.26 -5.81
CA SER A 452 4.74 25.77 -4.88
C SER A 452 5.38 27.05 -5.39
N ALA A 453 5.78 27.93 -4.45
CA ALA A 453 6.56 29.11 -4.76
C ALA A 453 7.47 29.46 -3.57
N GLY A 454 8.57 30.09 -3.83
CA GLY A 454 9.50 30.47 -2.77
C GLY A 454 10.78 31.10 -3.28
N LEU A 455 11.74 31.16 -2.35
CA LEU A 455 13.06 31.72 -2.56
C LEU A 455 14.10 30.72 -2.04
N ASN A 456 15.15 30.51 -2.83
CA ASN A 456 16.37 29.83 -2.40
C ASN A 456 17.49 30.87 -2.25
N PHE A 457 18.26 30.73 -1.21
CA PHE A 457 19.64 31.25 -1.16
C PHE A 457 20.56 30.06 -1.38
N GLU A 458 21.43 30.13 -2.39
CA GLU A 458 22.32 29.06 -2.81
C GLU A 458 23.78 29.56 -2.79
N HIS A 459 24.70 28.76 -2.28
CA HIS A 459 26.10 29.05 -2.28
C HIS A 459 26.87 27.86 -2.84
N TYR A 460 27.60 28.08 -3.93
CA TYR A 460 28.50 27.13 -4.57
C TYR A 460 29.94 27.47 -4.25
N ASN A 461 30.67 26.50 -3.69
CA ASN A 461 32.07 26.63 -3.39
C ASN A 461 32.86 25.52 -4.12
N TYR A 462 33.60 25.89 -5.15
CA TYR A 462 34.36 24.97 -5.97
C TYR A 462 35.74 24.77 -5.35
N HIS A 463 36.13 23.50 -5.11
CA HIS A 463 37.37 23.14 -4.43
C HIS A 463 38.42 22.69 -5.41
N ASP A 464 38.05 21.73 -6.31
CA ASP A 464 39.00 21.16 -7.27
C ASP A 464 38.38 21.23 -8.67
N LEU A 465 39.16 21.73 -9.59
CA LEU A 465 38.84 21.81 -11.01
C LEU A 465 40.02 21.27 -11.80
N LEU A 466 39.86 20.11 -12.42
CA LEU A 466 40.85 19.53 -13.32
C LEU A 466 40.25 19.47 -14.72
N SER A 467 40.77 20.24 -15.64
CA SER A 467 40.33 20.30 -17.02
C SER A 467 41.44 19.88 -17.98
N LEU A 468 41.05 19.12 -19.02
CA LEU A 468 41.93 18.73 -20.13
C LEU A 468 41.99 19.80 -21.23
N GLU A 469 41.05 20.72 -21.23
CA GLU A 469 40.91 21.82 -22.18
C GLU A 469 40.80 23.16 -21.43
N PRO A 470 41.18 24.30 -22.04
CA PRO A 470 40.92 25.59 -21.44
C PRO A 470 39.43 25.78 -21.14
N VAL A 471 39.07 26.03 -19.88
CA VAL A 471 37.72 26.37 -19.47
C VAL A 471 37.65 27.83 -19.05
N ASP A 472 36.49 28.45 -19.27
CA ASP A 472 36.25 29.78 -18.78
C ASP A 472 36.21 29.75 -17.24
N ALA A 473 37.19 30.39 -16.59
CA ALA A 473 37.27 30.44 -15.13
C ALA A 473 36.05 31.13 -14.50
N LEU A 474 35.36 32.00 -15.22
CA LEU A 474 34.18 32.69 -14.75
C LEU A 474 32.99 31.70 -14.55
N MET A 475 32.96 30.64 -15.34
CA MET A 475 31.93 29.61 -15.23
C MET A 475 31.98 28.83 -13.88
N PHE A 476 33.18 28.71 -13.29
CA PHE A 476 33.44 27.90 -12.08
C PHE A 476 33.94 28.73 -10.89
N GLY A 477 33.68 30.04 -10.87
CA GLY A 477 33.91 30.87 -9.69
C GLY A 477 32.91 30.56 -8.56
N ASN A 478 33.38 30.71 -7.31
CA ASN A 478 32.48 30.63 -6.16
C ASN A 478 31.32 31.61 -6.33
N LYS A 479 30.08 31.12 -6.17
CA LYS A 479 28.88 31.88 -6.52
C LYS A 479 27.85 31.79 -5.42
N SER A 480 27.26 32.93 -5.09
CA SER A 480 26.04 32.98 -4.29
C SER A 480 24.88 33.44 -5.17
N LEU A 481 23.74 32.79 -5.06
CA LEU A 481 22.57 33.07 -5.87
C LEU A 481 21.31 33.19 -4.98
N PHE A 482 20.45 34.13 -5.31
CA PHE A 482 19.07 34.17 -4.88
C PHE A 482 18.19 33.70 -6.04
N THR A 483 17.49 32.58 -5.83
CA THR A 483 16.69 31.95 -6.87
C THR A 483 15.23 31.96 -6.48
N TYR A 484 14.43 32.82 -7.10
CA TYR A 484 12.98 32.75 -6.98
C TYR A 484 12.46 31.58 -7.78
N PHE A 485 11.54 30.83 -7.23
CA PHE A 485 10.93 29.71 -7.94
C PHE A 485 9.41 29.68 -7.83
N ALA A 486 8.78 29.18 -8.89
CA ALA A 486 7.38 28.80 -8.91
C ALA A 486 7.24 27.48 -9.65
N GLY A 487 6.40 26.59 -9.11
CA GLY A 487 6.26 25.24 -9.64
C GLY A 487 4.85 24.69 -9.58
N LEU A 488 4.55 23.86 -10.58
CA LEU A 488 3.31 23.10 -10.67
C LEU A 488 3.67 21.65 -11.01
N LEU A 489 3.19 20.72 -10.18
CA LEU A 489 3.43 19.29 -10.31
C LEU A 489 2.10 18.54 -10.32
N TYR A 490 1.94 17.64 -11.27
CA TYR A 490 0.84 16.67 -11.31
C TYR A 490 1.40 15.26 -11.39
N ASN A 491 0.84 14.34 -10.61
CA ASN A 491 1.20 12.93 -10.70
C ASN A 491 0.03 12.03 -10.28
N ASN A 492 -0.43 11.17 -11.20
CA ASN A 492 -1.42 10.13 -10.93
C ASN A 492 -0.98 8.74 -11.43
N LEU A 493 0.32 8.53 -11.59
CA LEU A 493 0.86 7.22 -11.96
C LEU A 493 0.44 6.14 -10.95
N ASN A 494 0.10 4.97 -11.44
CA ASN A 494 -0.49 3.88 -10.66
C ASN A 494 0.53 2.92 -10.03
N GLY A 495 1.80 3.23 -10.05
CA GLY A 495 2.85 2.37 -9.52
C GLY A 495 4.14 3.13 -9.27
N ARG A 496 4.91 2.62 -8.32
CA ARG A 496 6.18 3.20 -7.88
C ARG A 496 7.28 3.04 -8.94
N SER A 497 7.69 1.81 -9.22
CA SER A 497 8.82 1.53 -10.11
C SER A 497 8.39 1.11 -11.51
N VAL A 498 7.18 0.57 -11.64
CA VAL A 498 6.67 0.01 -12.88
C VAL A 498 5.24 0.51 -13.14
N PRO A 499 5.04 1.83 -13.33
CA PRO A 499 3.71 2.34 -13.65
C PRO A 499 3.23 1.79 -15.00
N THR A 500 1.94 1.45 -15.07
CA THR A 500 1.29 0.93 -16.28
C THR A 500 0.20 1.87 -16.80
N LYS A 501 -0.21 2.84 -15.95
CA LYS A 501 -1.27 3.78 -16.27
C LYS A 501 -1.06 5.10 -15.54
N GLY A 502 -1.44 6.18 -16.18
CA GLY A 502 -1.45 7.51 -15.57
C GLY A 502 -0.50 8.48 -16.25
N LEU A 503 -0.43 9.67 -15.70
CA LEU A 503 0.36 10.80 -16.20
C LEU A 503 1.15 11.42 -15.06
N SER A 504 2.35 11.90 -15.36
CA SER A 504 3.13 12.79 -14.52
C SER A 504 3.61 13.96 -15.34
N TRP A 505 3.51 15.17 -14.81
CA TRP A 505 4.11 16.33 -15.42
C TRP A 505 4.46 17.39 -14.37
N SER A 506 5.48 18.17 -14.68
CA SER A 506 5.89 19.31 -13.86
C SER A 506 6.32 20.46 -14.75
N VAL A 507 6.03 21.66 -14.28
CA VAL A 507 6.54 22.90 -14.87
C VAL A 507 7.15 23.70 -13.73
N MET A 508 8.39 24.14 -13.92
CA MET A 508 9.13 24.94 -12.97
C MET A 508 9.69 26.19 -13.63
N TYR A 509 9.52 27.29 -12.98
CA TYR A 509 10.16 28.56 -13.33
C TYR A 509 11.17 28.91 -12.25
N HIS A 510 12.37 29.30 -12.64
CA HIS A 510 13.41 29.85 -11.76
C HIS A 510 13.90 31.17 -12.32
N LEU A 511 14.04 32.16 -11.41
CA LEU A 511 14.66 33.43 -11.71
C LEU A 511 15.92 33.53 -10.84
N TYR A 512 17.07 33.52 -11.47
CA TYR A 512 18.37 33.57 -10.82
C TYR A 512 18.87 34.99 -10.75
N THR A 513 19.33 35.39 -9.56
CA THR A 513 19.92 36.68 -9.26
C THR A 513 21.10 36.47 -8.31
N ASP A 514 22.05 37.41 -8.24
CA ASP A 514 23.12 37.36 -7.25
C ASP A 514 22.94 38.40 -6.12
N ASN A 515 22.11 39.42 -6.33
CA ASN A 515 21.84 40.50 -5.39
C ASN A 515 20.35 40.75 -5.14
N LEU A 516 19.46 39.75 -5.35
CA LEU A 516 17.99 39.80 -5.31
C LEU A 516 17.31 40.43 -6.55
N PHE A 517 18.01 41.22 -7.36
CA PHE A 517 17.43 41.98 -8.46
C PHE A 517 18.12 41.75 -9.80
N GLN A 518 19.40 41.51 -9.80
CA GLN A 518 20.25 41.42 -10.99
C GLN A 518 21.06 40.10 -10.98
N TYR A 519 21.70 39.80 -12.09
CA TYR A 519 22.66 38.75 -12.24
C TYR A 519 23.89 39.30 -12.94
N GLU A 520 25.06 39.38 -12.23
CA GLU A 520 26.32 39.96 -12.74
C GLU A 520 26.11 41.36 -13.35
N ASP A 521 25.44 42.24 -12.60
CA ASP A 521 25.09 43.60 -13.02
C ASP A 521 24.19 43.70 -14.26
N ASN A 522 23.67 42.56 -14.74
CA ASN A 522 22.75 42.44 -15.88
C ASN A 522 21.37 42.01 -15.45
N SER A 523 20.50 41.81 -16.43
CA SER A 523 19.15 41.24 -16.23
C SER A 523 19.24 39.86 -15.59
N PRO A 524 18.28 39.51 -14.68
CA PRO A 524 18.18 38.16 -14.11
C PRO A 524 18.10 37.09 -15.18
N ILE A 525 18.63 35.91 -14.87
CA ILE A 525 18.48 34.73 -15.73
C ILE A 525 17.19 34.02 -15.40
N SER A 526 16.34 33.86 -16.40
CA SER A 526 15.10 33.06 -16.30
C SER A 526 15.32 31.66 -16.85
N ALA A 527 14.90 30.65 -16.11
CA ALA A 527 14.89 29.25 -16.55
C ALA A 527 13.48 28.67 -16.49
N PHE A 528 13.00 28.16 -17.61
CA PHE A 528 11.77 27.39 -17.71
C PHE A 528 12.13 25.92 -17.87
N SER A 529 11.62 25.07 -16.98
CA SER A 529 11.79 23.62 -17.09
C SER A 529 10.42 22.95 -17.15
N ALA A 530 10.26 22.00 -18.05
CA ALA A 530 9.07 21.19 -18.18
C ALA A 530 9.44 19.72 -18.30
N HIS A 531 8.68 18.89 -17.62
CA HIS A 531 8.72 17.44 -17.75
C HIS A 531 7.31 16.90 -17.93
N TRP A 532 7.12 15.99 -18.85
CA TRP A 532 5.88 15.26 -19.04
C TRP A 532 6.17 13.78 -19.33
N GLN A 533 5.42 12.88 -18.70
CA GLN A 533 5.48 11.44 -18.92
C GLN A 533 4.08 10.83 -18.86
N GLY A 534 3.76 9.98 -19.84
CA GLY A 534 2.57 9.16 -19.87
C GLY A 534 2.88 7.68 -19.71
N CYS A 535 1.95 6.91 -19.13
CA CYS A 535 2.00 5.45 -19.11
C CYS A 535 0.67 4.91 -19.62
N PHE A 536 0.71 4.12 -20.70
CA PHE A 536 -0.46 3.57 -21.38
C PHE A 536 -0.25 2.09 -21.63
N SER A 537 -1.14 1.23 -21.17
CA SER A 537 -1.08 -0.20 -21.42
C SER A 537 -2.24 -0.63 -22.32
N PRO A 538 -2.09 -0.52 -23.65
CA PRO A 538 -3.14 -0.89 -24.62
C PRO A 538 -3.35 -2.40 -24.68
N LEU A 539 -2.34 -3.20 -24.35
CA LEU A 539 -2.38 -4.65 -24.32
C LEU A 539 -2.00 -5.18 -22.94
N LYS A 540 -2.45 -6.37 -22.61
CA LYS A 540 -2.05 -7.07 -21.37
C LYS A 540 -0.51 -7.24 -21.38
N ASN A 541 0.14 -6.74 -20.31
CA ASN A 541 1.58 -6.83 -20.12
C ASN A 541 2.46 -5.92 -21.02
N PHE A 542 1.89 -5.08 -21.87
CA PHE A 542 2.63 -4.16 -22.71
C PHE A 542 2.31 -2.71 -22.33
N THR A 543 3.34 -1.88 -22.10
CA THR A 543 3.19 -0.48 -21.70
C THR A 543 4.01 0.42 -22.61
N ILE A 544 3.37 1.47 -23.12
CA ILE A 544 3.97 2.56 -23.91
C ILE A 544 4.18 3.74 -22.97
N ILE A 545 5.39 4.27 -22.92
CA ILE A 545 5.79 5.35 -22.01
C ILE A 545 6.46 6.47 -22.82
N PRO A 546 5.68 7.38 -23.40
CA PRO A 546 6.22 8.61 -23.98
C PRO A 546 6.62 9.60 -22.91
N SER A 547 7.64 10.41 -23.17
CA SER A 547 8.09 11.51 -22.32
C SER A 547 8.55 12.70 -23.14
N ILE A 548 8.49 13.89 -22.54
CA ILE A 548 9.08 15.13 -23.06
C ILE A 548 9.72 15.83 -21.87
N ASP A 549 10.97 16.20 -22.05
CA ASP A 549 11.76 16.99 -21.11
C ASP A 549 12.27 18.24 -21.83
N GLY A 550 12.27 19.38 -21.18
CA GLY A 550 12.80 20.60 -21.76
C GLY A 550 13.27 21.58 -20.70
N ARG A 551 14.32 22.30 -21.00
CA ARG A 551 14.79 23.43 -20.20
C ARG A 551 15.34 24.52 -21.09
N ILE A 552 14.87 25.75 -20.87
CA ILE A 552 15.17 26.93 -21.67
C ILE A 552 15.67 28.01 -20.72
N LEU A 553 16.81 28.59 -21.05
CA LEU A 553 17.39 29.75 -20.38
C LEU A 553 17.18 31.00 -21.22
N THR A 554 16.87 32.11 -20.56
CA THR A 554 16.75 33.42 -21.18
C THR A 554 17.34 34.49 -20.26
N GLY A 555 17.90 35.55 -20.84
CA GLY A 555 18.60 36.58 -20.07
C GLY A 555 20.07 36.19 -19.83
N GLY A 556 20.95 37.19 -19.83
CA GLY A 556 22.40 37.00 -19.71
C GLY A 556 23.07 36.36 -20.94
N ASP A 557 24.31 36.63 -21.13
CA ASP A 557 25.11 36.05 -22.23
C ASP A 557 26.05 34.93 -21.74
N ASN A 558 26.37 34.89 -20.43
CA ASN A 558 27.27 33.91 -19.82
C ASN A 558 26.55 33.22 -18.64
N TYR A 559 26.47 31.92 -18.69
CA TYR A 559 25.85 31.13 -17.64
C TYR A 559 26.89 30.46 -16.74
N SER A 560 26.83 30.68 -15.42
CA SER A 560 27.65 29.92 -14.50
C SER A 560 27.27 28.43 -14.52
N PHE A 561 28.15 27.56 -14.11
CA PHE A 561 27.91 26.12 -14.01
C PHE A 561 26.63 25.79 -13.18
N ALA A 562 26.35 26.58 -12.15
CA ALA A 562 25.15 26.44 -11.31
C ALA A 562 23.84 26.59 -12.09
N VAL A 563 23.84 27.33 -13.21
CA VAL A 563 22.65 27.66 -14.01
C VAL A 563 22.58 26.90 -15.33
N THR A 564 23.76 26.59 -15.92
CA THR A 564 23.92 25.96 -17.24
C THR A 564 23.14 24.66 -17.37
N ASN A 565 22.55 24.40 -18.54
CA ASN A 565 21.87 23.15 -18.84
C ASN A 565 22.84 21.96 -18.81
N MET A 566 22.33 20.82 -18.41
CA MET A 566 23.09 19.57 -18.34
C MET A 566 22.28 18.43 -18.93
N LEU A 567 22.94 17.58 -19.73
CA LEU A 567 22.37 16.45 -20.42
C LEU A 567 23.07 15.16 -20.02
N GLY A 568 22.38 14.02 -20.13
CA GLY A 568 22.98 12.70 -19.94
C GLY A 568 22.79 12.14 -18.53
N GLY A 569 23.35 10.95 -18.28
CA GLY A 569 23.03 10.12 -17.13
C GLY A 569 21.67 9.43 -17.29
N ASN A 570 21.36 8.47 -16.40
CA ASN A 570 20.16 7.66 -16.46
C ASN A 570 19.08 8.11 -15.44
N ILE A 571 19.44 8.99 -14.51
CA ILE A 571 18.59 9.48 -13.43
C ILE A 571 18.57 11.00 -13.46
N ALA A 572 17.39 11.59 -13.60
CA ALA A 572 17.20 13.03 -13.60
C ALA A 572 17.71 13.68 -12.30
N GLY A 573 18.38 14.81 -12.40
CA GLY A 573 18.88 15.58 -11.25
C GLY A 573 20.00 14.90 -10.44
N ARG A 574 20.60 13.82 -10.94
CA ARG A 574 21.64 13.05 -10.24
C ARG A 574 22.93 13.86 -10.08
N TYR A 575 23.36 14.53 -11.10
CA TYR A 575 24.58 15.38 -11.08
C TYR A 575 24.23 16.77 -10.60
N MET A 576 23.34 17.45 -11.29
CA MET A 576 22.80 18.77 -10.94
C MET A 576 21.27 18.76 -11.05
N PRO A 577 20.53 19.60 -10.29
CA PRO A 577 19.07 19.62 -10.33
C PRO A 577 18.49 19.80 -11.74
N GLN A 578 19.18 20.54 -12.61
CA GLN A 578 18.78 20.88 -13.98
C GLN A 578 19.13 19.82 -15.02
N GLN A 579 19.74 18.70 -14.63
CA GLN A 579 20.14 17.64 -15.55
C GLN A 579 18.94 16.92 -16.15
N ILE A 580 18.93 16.80 -17.48
CA ILE A 580 17.96 16.00 -18.25
C ILE A 580 18.63 14.67 -18.66
N PRO A 581 18.06 13.51 -18.28
CA PRO A 581 18.61 12.21 -18.65
C PRO A 581 18.47 11.93 -20.14
N PHE A 582 19.44 11.23 -20.74
CA PHE A 582 19.44 10.88 -22.15
C PHE A 582 20.04 9.49 -22.38
N VAL A 583 19.29 8.61 -23.05
CA VAL A 583 19.72 7.24 -23.34
C VAL A 583 20.95 7.26 -24.28
N GLY A 584 22.01 6.53 -23.91
CA GLY A 584 23.26 6.47 -24.66
C GLY A 584 24.27 7.56 -24.32
N ILE A 585 23.90 8.52 -23.47
CA ILE A 585 24.84 9.47 -22.83
C ILE A 585 24.85 9.12 -21.33
N ASN A 586 25.68 8.17 -20.93
CA ASN A 586 25.67 7.61 -19.57
C ASN A 586 26.36 8.49 -18.52
N ARG A 587 26.89 9.67 -18.92
CA ARG A 587 27.57 10.62 -18.04
C ARG A 587 27.05 12.02 -18.32
N ALA A 588 27.34 12.95 -17.40
CA ALA A 588 26.92 14.33 -17.56
C ALA A 588 27.72 15.04 -18.64
N GLU A 589 27.01 15.69 -19.56
CA GLU A 589 27.57 16.62 -20.53
C GLU A 589 26.90 18.00 -20.36
N LEU A 590 27.64 19.08 -20.61
CA LEU A 590 27.08 20.43 -20.62
C LEU A 590 26.26 20.62 -21.89
N ALA A 591 25.16 21.37 -21.78
CA ALA A 591 24.29 21.71 -22.89
C ALA A 591 24.10 23.22 -22.98
N SER A 592 23.71 23.70 -24.15
CA SER A 592 23.48 25.12 -24.41
C SER A 592 22.20 25.66 -23.78
N GLY A 593 21.89 26.92 -23.99
CA GLY A 593 20.79 27.64 -23.33
C GLY A 593 19.39 27.03 -23.53
N SER A 594 19.15 26.29 -24.63
CA SER A 594 17.86 25.67 -24.94
C SER A 594 18.03 24.19 -25.25
N LEU A 595 17.34 23.32 -24.50
CA LEU A 595 17.37 21.87 -24.64
C LEU A 595 15.98 21.29 -24.56
N ILE A 596 15.60 20.48 -25.56
CA ILE A 596 14.34 19.71 -25.57
C ILE A 596 14.68 18.26 -25.91
N VAL A 597 14.11 17.32 -25.18
CA VAL A 597 14.27 15.86 -25.36
C VAL A 597 12.90 15.21 -25.39
N ALA A 598 12.60 14.50 -26.48
CA ALA A 598 11.44 13.60 -26.56
C ALA A 598 11.91 12.15 -26.38
N GLY A 599 11.20 11.39 -25.58
CA GLY A 599 11.50 9.99 -25.27
C GLY A 599 10.30 9.06 -25.55
N LEU A 600 10.61 7.84 -25.94
CA LEU A 600 9.64 6.75 -26.05
C LEU A 600 10.24 5.48 -25.49
N LYS A 601 9.62 4.93 -24.42
CA LYS A 601 9.99 3.62 -23.89
C LYS A 601 8.84 2.63 -24.08
N LEU A 602 9.14 1.54 -24.76
CA LEU A 602 8.23 0.40 -24.94
C LEU A 602 8.65 -0.69 -23.97
N ARG A 603 7.74 -1.11 -23.07
CA ARG A 603 8.04 -2.08 -22.03
C ARG A 603 7.08 -3.25 -22.08
N GLN A 604 7.63 -4.47 -22.16
CA GLN A 604 6.90 -5.73 -22.15
C GLN A 604 7.20 -6.51 -20.86
N ARG A 605 6.17 -6.92 -20.12
CA ARG A 605 6.29 -7.89 -19.04
C ARG A 605 6.40 -9.29 -19.64
N ILE A 606 7.52 -10.00 -19.40
CA ILE A 606 7.78 -11.36 -19.90
C ILE A 606 7.40 -12.42 -18.87
N PHE A 607 7.70 -12.19 -17.59
CA PHE A 607 7.34 -13.05 -16.46
C PHE A 607 6.86 -12.21 -15.28
N LYS A 608 6.44 -12.86 -14.19
CA LYS A 608 6.11 -12.15 -12.95
C LYS A 608 7.30 -11.29 -12.49
N ASN A 609 7.10 -9.97 -12.36
CA ASN A 609 8.13 -8.99 -11.96
C ASN A 609 9.32 -8.83 -12.92
N GLN A 610 9.29 -9.39 -14.14
CA GLN A 610 10.36 -9.27 -15.12
C GLN A 610 9.88 -8.57 -16.38
N TYR A 611 10.69 -7.63 -16.84
CA TYR A 611 10.34 -6.73 -17.94
C TYR A 611 11.52 -6.59 -18.89
N VAL A 612 11.22 -6.46 -20.17
CA VAL A 612 12.16 -6.00 -21.19
C VAL A 612 11.65 -4.67 -21.74
N SER A 613 12.56 -3.82 -22.18
CA SER A 613 12.20 -2.53 -22.75
C SER A 613 13.11 -2.14 -23.89
N VAL A 614 12.55 -1.37 -24.83
CA VAL A 614 13.28 -0.63 -25.84
C VAL A 614 13.02 0.85 -25.59
N THR A 615 14.06 1.66 -25.56
CA THR A 615 13.97 3.10 -25.31
C THR A 615 14.60 3.84 -26.48
N GLY A 616 13.97 4.91 -26.93
CA GLY A 616 14.52 5.85 -27.89
C GLY A 616 14.35 7.27 -27.38
N ASN A 617 15.39 8.10 -27.54
CA ASN A 617 15.34 9.55 -27.30
C ASN A 617 15.73 10.30 -28.57
N TYR A 618 15.04 11.41 -28.82
CA TYR A 618 15.43 12.44 -29.74
C TYR A 618 15.51 13.76 -28.99
N GLY A 619 16.63 14.48 -29.13
CA GLY A 619 16.82 15.75 -28.47
C GLY A 619 17.34 16.81 -29.46
N ARG A 620 17.03 18.06 -29.16
CA ARG A 620 17.55 19.23 -29.85
C ARG A 620 18.13 20.21 -28.84
N ASN A 621 19.31 20.74 -29.14
CA ASN A 621 20.02 21.69 -28.31
C ASN A 621 20.52 22.87 -29.16
N SER A 622 20.36 24.09 -28.64
CA SER A 622 20.81 25.35 -29.27
C SER A 622 21.07 26.40 -28.21
N ASP A 623 21.72 27.49 -28.57
CA ASP A 623 21.99 28.59 -27.64
C ASP A 623 20.73 29.38 -27.30
N LYS A 624 19.85 29.62 -28.26
CA LYS A 624 18.60 30.36 -28.08
C LYS A 624 17.36 29.56 -28.47
N LEU A 625 16.24 29.87 -27.88
CA LEU A 625 14.97 29.15 -28.12
C LEU A 625 14.54 29.11 -29.59
N HIS A 626 14.65 30.24 -30.31
CA HIS A 626 14.24 30.28 -31.73
C HIS A 626 15.15 29.42 -32.62
N GLU A 627 16.43 29.32 -32.28
CA GLU A 627 17.42 28.53 -33.00
C GLU A 627 17.16 27.00 -32.90
N LEU A 628 16.39 26.55 -31.95
CA LEU A 628 15.95 25.14 -31.89
C LEU A 628 15.21 24.68 -33.16
N PHE A 629 14.64 25.61 -33.88
CA PHE A 629 13.87 25.34 -35.12
C PHE A 629 14.67 25.61 -36.39
N GLU A 630 15.94 25.99 -36.26
CA GLU A 630 16.86 26.29 -37.32
C GLU A 630 17.98 25.24 -37.38
N ASP A 631 18.13 24.53 -38.51
CA ASP A 631 19.11 23.45 -38.63
C ASP A 631 20.58 23.94 -38.60
N SER A 632 20.82 25.21 -38.91
CA SER A 632 22.17 25.80 -38.92
C SER A 632 22.73 26.14 -37.55
N HIS A 633 21.88 26.25 -36.51
CA HIS A 633 22.23 26.70 -35.16
C HIS A 633 21.84 25.71 -34.07
N SER A 634 21.30 24.56 -34.47
CA SER A 634 20.96 23.49 -33.53
C SER A 634 21.64 22.19 -33.93
N TYR A 635 21.82 21.29 -32.98
CA TYR A 635 22.25 19.94 -33.27
C TYR A 635 21.33 18.90 -32.68
N ASP A 636 21.20 17.81 -33.45
CA ASP A 636 20.29 16.72 -33.14
C ASP A 636 20.99 15.62 -32.36
N LEU A 637 20.34 15.17 -31.31
CA LEU A 637 20.77 14.10 -30.44
C LEU A 637 19.83 12.92 -30.63
N VAL A 638 20.36 11.73 -30.89
CA VAL A 638 19.62 10.49 -31.00
C VAL A 638 20.24 9.46 -30.09
N GLY A 639 19.41 8.84 -29.27
CA GLY A 639 19.82 7.77 -28.36
C GLY A 639 18.86 6.59 -28.42
N THR A 640 19.40 5.38 -28.30
CA THR A 640 18.61 4.14 -28.25
C THR A 640 19.14 3.19 -27.19
N GLY A 641 18.27 2.39 -26.59
CA GLY A 641 18.66 1.41 -25.58
C GLY A 641 17.73 0.21 -25.50
N ILE A 642 18.27 -0.91 -25.07
CA ILE A 642 17.53 -2.13 -24.75
C ILE A 642 17.80 -2.47 -23.31
N GLY A 643 16.75 -2.63 -22.52
CA GLY A 643 16.82 -2.84 -21.09
C GLY A 643 16.11 -4.10 -20.62
N TYR A 644 16.64 -4.67 -19.53
CA TYR A 644 15.98 -5.68 -18.73
C TYR A 644 15.80 -5.15 -17.30
N MET A 645 14.63 -5.44 -16.69
CA MET A 645 14.31 -5.05 -15.33
C MET A 645 13.69 -6.22 -14.57
N TYR A 646 14.17 -6.45 -13.35
CA TYR A 646 13.52 -7.29 -12.35
C TYR A 646 13.01 -6.43 -11.19
N ASN A 647 11.71 -6.36 -11.00
CA ASN A 647 11.10 -5.54 -9.94
C ASN A 647 11.06 -6.33 -8.62
N SER A 648 12.07 -6.15 -7.77
CA SER A 648 12.17 -6.78 -6.45
C SER A 648 11.51 -5.92 -5.36
N PHE A 649 11.34 -6.48 -4.15
CA PHE A 649 10.83 -5.74 -2.99
C PHE A 649 11.84 -4.69 -2.46
N LEU A 650 13.13 -4.89 -2.71
CA LEU A 650 14.19 -3.93 -2.38
C LEU A 650 14.35 -2.82 -3.42
N GLY A 651 13.57 -2.87 -4.49
CA GLY A 651 13.63 -1.95 -5.62
C GLY A 651 13.95 -2.66 -6.93
N PRO A 652 13.88 -1.95 -8.05
CA PRO A 652 14.18 -2.51 -9.36
C PRO A 652 15.68 -2.83 -9.50
N LEU A 653 15.97 -3.99 -10.10
CA LEU A 653 17.26 -4.30 -10.70
C LEU A 653 17.14 -4.03 -12.19
N GLU A 654 17.95 -3.13 -12.72
CA GLU A 654 17.89 -2.68 -14.10
C GLU A 654 19.25 -2.86 -14.78
N ILE A 655 19.22 -3.32 -16.02
CA ILE A 655 20.40 -3.37 -16.90
C ILE A 655 19.97 -2.84 -18.25
N GLU A 656 20.71 -1.90 -18.82
CA GLU A 656 20.44 -1.32 -20.12
C GLU A 656 21.72 -1.24 -20.95
N LEU A 657 21.66 -1.73 -22.17
CA LEU A 657 22.65 -1.49 -23.21
C LEU A 657 22.14 -0.35 -24.08
N ASN A 658 22.98 0.64 -24.34
CA ASN A 658 22.53 1.86 -25.02
C ASN A 658 23.61 2.41 -25.97
N TRP A 659 23.16 3.27 -26.88
CA TRP A 659 23.99 3.95 -27.85
C TRP A 659 23.42 5.34 -28.15
N SER A 660 24.28 6.30 -28.49
CA SER A 660 23.86 7.60 -29.02
C SER A 660 24.80 8.07 -30.13
N ASN A 661 24.25 8.95 -31.01
CA ASN A 661 25.05 9.60 -32.03
C ASN A 661 26.09 10.57 -31.44
N GLN A 662 25.88 11.07 -30.21
CA GLN A 662 26.79 11.93 -29.47
C GLN A 662 28.06 11.18 -29.05
N THR A 663 27.90 10.05 -28.36
CA THR A 663 29.02 9.25 -27.87
C THR A 663 29.62 8.34 -28.94
N LYS A 664 28.85 7.95 -29.95
CA LYS A 664 29.19 6.99 -31.03
C LYS A 664 29.73 5.66 -30.54
N LYS A 665 29.45 5.31 -29.26
CA LYS A 665 29.91 4.10 -28.60
C LYS A 665 28.75 3.36 -27.97
N LEU A 666 28.87 2.02 -27.91
CA LEU A 666 27.99 1.21 -27.10
C LEU A 666 28.31 1.42 -25.63
N GLY A 667 27.32 1.85 -24.87
CA GLY A 667 27.38 2.04 -23.44
C GLY A 667 26.48 1.03 -22.71
N TRP A 668 26.62 0.99 -21.37
CA TRP A 668 25.73 0.19 -20.53
C TRP A 668 25.49 0.91 -19.20
N TYR A 669 24.34 0.62 -18.64
CA TYR A 669 23.92 1.07 -17.32
C TYR A 669 23.42 -0.13 -16.53
N ALA A 670 23.75 -0.20 -15.25
CA ALA A 670 23.13 -1.12 -14.31
C ALA A 670 22.80 -0.39 -13.00
N GLY A 671 21.66 -0.72 -12.43
CA GLY A 671 21.18 -0.12 -11.19
C GLY A 671 20.33 -1.10 -10.38
N PHE A 672 20.41 -0.98 -9.05
CA PHE A 672 19.61 -1.75 -8.10
C PHE A 672 19.16 -0.84 -6.96
N GLY A 673 17.87 -0.92 -6.62
CA GLY A 673 17.27 -0.12 -5.55
C GLY A 673 16.40 1.03 -6.06
N PHE A 674 15.66 1.66 -5.16
CA PHE A 674 14.82 2.81 -5.51
C PHE A 674 15.68 4.08 -5.71
N VAL A 675 15.19 4.96 -6.57
CA VAL A 675 15.80 6.28 -6.80
C VAL A 675 15.41 7.22 -5.65
N PHE A 676 16.41 7.86 -5.01
CA PHE A 676 16.25 8.87 -3.96
C PHE A 676 17.18 10.06 -4.15
#